data_5753287d544924d0dc47531fb582c137
#
_entry.id   5753287d544924d0dc47531fb582c137
#
_cell.length_a   1.000
_cell.length_b   1.000
_cell.length_c   1.000
_cell.angle_alpha   90.00
_cell.angle_beta   90.00
_cell.angle_gamma   90.00
#
_symmetry.space_group_name_H-M   'P 1'
#
loop_
_entity.id
_entity.type
_entity.pdbx_description
1 polymer ?
#
loop_
_entity_poly.entity_id
_entity_poly.type
_entity_poly.pdbx_seq_one_letter_code
_entity_poly.pdbx_strand_id
1 'polypeptide(L)'
;MKKMISILIISLILLLGMSMKTWAETKTFVEGKPIWLKERTKVMNDFAGFRAIFNVDNTENVLLRCAGHDFYRVYVNGKFVFYGPARGPHGFHRVDEVNISNYLQKGENILAIEAIVYNVNGYGITNQPGFIQAEIMQGNKVLCATGSEKYSFIGFDLNYKFKKVERYSFQRGFSEAYRLTPQSLDWIVKKENAPTPYEIEILENKALISRGVPMPTFEKILPEKIIIEGKVNLQKPIEKPWINKNVEPRSDFLGYPFNQLEYSPPKDFQKMTIEKGERKEQSVSFPLLINASTYRVFDFGRSMTGFVCLKIKVDEPTKVFITFDEMLRNETVDWKRLGCHNVIALHLLEKGEYNFESIEPYTFRYMQITNTNTSSIIISTGIRLYENPEAQKAKFVCSDERLNRIFEAGRATFAQNAVDIFMDCPHRERAGWLCDSFFTSRAGLVLTGNTSVEKNFFENFMLPPKFEFLPDGMLPMCYPSDHNNGQFIPNWAMWFVVQLGEYVKRSNDWDLVNALQPKVLALVKFFDQYKNSDGLLEKLPSWVFVEWSRANDFVQDVNYPSNMLFAGVLDTVAELYKLPEYKQEAEKIRDTIRKQSFDGTFFVDNAVRKEGKLEVTRNRTEVCQYFAFFFKVATRETYPDLWNILRNDFGPHRKENNKYPEVYLANSFIGNVLRAELLTLSGEGDKVLDESVGYLDYMAQRTGTLWENVD
;
A
#
# COMPACT_ATOMS: atom_id res chain seq x y z
N MET A 1 53.61 -4.01 21.64
CA MET A 1 52.48 -4.79 21.12
C MET A 1 51.09 -4.19 21.47
N LYS A 2 50.74 -3.96 22.75
CA LYS A 2 49.44 -3.37 23.12
C LYS A 2 49.17 -1.99 22.51
N LYS A 3 50.15 -1.08 22.42
CA LYS A 3 49.98 0.25 21.78
C LYS A 3 49.83 0.20 20.25
N MET A 4 50.42 -0.78 19.59
CA MET A 4 50.23 -0.96 18.13
C MET A 4 48.85 -1.54 17.78
N ILE A 5 48.30 -2.41 18.61
CA ILE A 5 46.97 -2.97 18.45
C ILE A 5 45.89 -1.88 18.66
N SER A 6 46.09 -0.99 19.67
CA SER A 6 45.16 0.15 19.88
C SER A 6 45.18 1.16 18.69
N ILE A 7 46.35 1.41 18.09
CA ILE A 7 46.45 2.29 16.92
C ILE A 7 45.83 1.63 15.69
N LEU A 8 45.97 0.32 15.52
CA LEU A 8 45.32 -0.42 14.41
C LEU A 8 43.79 -0.45 14.58
N ILE A 9 43.27 -0.59 15.80
CA ILE A 9 41.82 -0.57 16.07
C ILE A 9 41.26 0.85 15.88
N ILE A 10 41.97 1.90 16.31
CA ILE A 10 41.56 3.29 16.06
C ILE A 10 41.65 3.64 14.57
N SER A 11 42.66 3.15 13.85
CA SER A 11 42.74 3.33 12.39
C SER A 11 41.67 2.53 11.64
N LEU A 12 41.25 1.37 12.11
CA LEU A 12 40.17 0.57 11.56
C LEU A 12 38.80 1.22 11.85
N ILE A 13 38.64 1.85 13.02
CA ILE A 13 37.43 2.63 13.36
C ILE A 13 37.39 3.95 12.56
N LEU A 14 38.53 4.58 12.27
CA LEU A 14 38.64 5.75 11.40
C LEU A 14 38.51 5.41 9.90
N LEU A 15 38.83 4.20 9.48
CA LEU A 15 38.59 3.71 8.12
C LEU A 15 37.15 3.18 7.92
N LEU A 16 36.48 2.76 8.98
CA LEU A 16 35.03 2.48 9.00
C LEU A 16 34.19 3.75 9.17
N GLY A 17 34.81 4.87 9.52
CA GLY A 17 34.29 6.24 9.42
C GLY A 17 34.37 6.84 8.01
N MET A 18 34.57 6.03 6.97
CA MET A 18 34.21 6.43 5.60
C MET A 18 32.72 6.76 5.63
N SER A 19 32.42 8.04 5.59
CA SER A 19 31.13 8.63 5.32
C SER A 19 30.34 7.67 4.44
N MET A 20 29.42 6.89 5.00
CA MET A 20 28.34 6.34 4.23
C MET A 20 27.69 7.57 3.60
N LYS A 21 27.97 7.81 2.31
CA LYS A 21 27.15 8.72 1.52
C LYS A 21 25.73 8.23 1.78
N THR A 22 24.99 8.95 2.58
CA THR A 22 23.60 8.61 2.85
C THR A 22 22.84 8.90 1.56
N TRP A 23 22.54 7.86 0.82
CA TRP A 23 21.90 7.90 -0.48
C TRP A 23 20.50 8.53 -0.40
N ALA A 24 19.80 8.34 0.74
CA ALA A 24 18.64 9.12 1.11
C ALA A 24 19.10 10.42 1.81
N GLU A 25 18.54 11.54 1.43
CA GLU A 25 18.86 12.83 2.05
C GLU A 25 18.56 12.81 3.54
N THR A 26 19.61 12.83 4.37
CA THR A 26 19.48 12.84 5.83
C THR A 26 18.86 14.17 6.27
N LYS A 27 17.93 14.12 7.21
CA LYS A 27 17.31 15.28 7.83
C LYS A 27 17.67 15.37 9.30
N THR A 28 17.81 16.58 9.81
CA THR A 28 18.04 16.88 11.23
C THR A 28 17.13 18.00 11.66
N PHE A 29 16.56 17.90 12.85
CA PHE A 29 15.80 18.97 13.47
C PHE A 29 16.76 19.90 14.23
N VAL A 30 16.44 21.18 14.29
CA VAL A 30 17.26 22.19 15.00
C VAL A 30 17.11 22.06 16.51
N GLU A 31 15.86 22.03 17.00
CA GLU A 31 15.52 21.89 18.43
C GLU A 31 14.59 20.71 18.70
N GLY A 32 13.77 20.31 17.71
CA GLY A 32 12.75 19.26 17.89
C GLY A 32 13.35 17.92 18.28
N LYS A 33 12.86 17.33 19.37
CA LYS A 33 13.23 15.99 19.85
C LYS A 33 12.04 15.03 19.71
N PRO A 34 12.28 13.72 19.51
CA PRO A 34 11.20 12.74 19.50
C PRO A 34 10.56 12.62 20.88
N ILE A 35 9.25 12.62 20.93
CA ILE A 35 8.44 12.50 22.15
C ILE A 35 7.33 11.47 21.98
N TRP A 36 6.84 10.93 23.09
CA TRP A 36 5.59 10.17 23.16
C TRP A 36 4.96 10.32 24.55
N LEU A 37 3.76 9.77 24.75
CA LEU A 37 3.18 9.64 26.06
C LEU A 37 4.01 8.66 26.90
N LYS A 38 4.33 9.02 28.11
CA LYS A 38 5.25 8.28 29.00
C LYS A 38 4.83 6.82 29.16
N GLU A 39 5.79 5.91 28.97
CA GLU A 39 5.62 4.45 29.06
C GLU A 39 4.62 3.83 28.06
N ARG A 40 4.27 4.55 26.97
CA ARG A 40 3.26 4.11 26.02
C ARG A 40 3.77 3.86 24.59
N THR A 41 5.05 4.02 24.33
CA THR A 41 5.62 3.86 22.97
C THR A 41 5.35 2.51 22.32
N LYS A 42 5.08 1.47 23.14
CA LYS A 42 4.80 0.08 22.70
C LYS A 42 3.38 -0.37 23.01
N VAL A 43 2.48 0.52 23.39
CA VAL A 43 1.07 0.17 23.61
C VAL A 43 0.40 -0.09 22.27
N MET A 44 -0.29 -1.23 22.18
CA MET A 44 -0.98 -1.65 20.96
C MET A 44 -2.19 -0.73 20.67
N ASN A 45 -2.33 -0.29 19.41
CA ASN A 45 -3.41 0.57 18.93
C ASN A 45 -3.59 1.83 19.79
N ASP A 46 -2.49 2.53 20.03
CA ASP A 46 -2.46 3.72 20.87
C ASP A 46 -2.70 5.01 20.09
N PHE A 47 -3.41 5.95 20.73
CA PHE A 47 -3.77 7.25 20.14
C PHE A 47 -3.34 8.35 21.08
N ALA A 48 -2.49 9.24 20.58
CA ALA A 48 -1.95 10.37 21.32
C ALA A 48 -2.27 11.69 20.59
N GLY A 49 -2.66 12.70 21.35
CA GLY A 49 -2.74 14.07 20.90
C GLY A 49 -1.55 14.88 21.43
N PHE A 50 -0.96 15.72 20.59
CA PHE A 50 0.07 16.65 21.00
C PHE A 50 -0.31 18.05 20.57
N ARG A 51 -0.33 19.01 21.49
CA ARG A 51 -0.71 20.39 21.21
C ARG A 51 0.35 21.35 21.71
N ALA A 52 0.66 22.35 20.90
CA ALA A 52 1.46 23.49 21.29
C ALA A 52 0.77 24.79 20.89
N ILE A 53 1.04 25.84 21.66
CA ILE A 53 0.61 27.21 21.38
C ILE A 53 1.86 28.02 21.13
N PHE A 54 1.88 28.74 20.02
CA PHE A 54 3.04 29.53 19.60
C PHE A 54 2.62 30.85 18.97
N ASN A 55 3.52 31.83 18.97
CA ASN A 55 3.26 33.15 18.41
C ASN A 55 4.09 33.39 17.15
N VAL A 56 3.48 34.06 16.19
CA VAL A 56 4.14 34.56 14.96
C VAL A 56 3.91 36.05 14.80
N ASP A 57 4.97 36.79 14.48
CA ASP A 57 4.90 38.22 14.16
C ASP A 57 4.53 38.43 12.69
N ASN A 58 4.99 37.53 11.83
CA ASN A 58 4.73 37.50 10.40
C ASN A 58 4.41 36.04 9.98
N THR A 59 3.38 35.86 9.17
CA THR A 59 2.90 34.53 8.73
C THR A 59 3.61 34.01 7.47
N GLU A 60 4.51 34.77 6.86
CA GLU A 60 5.17 34.39 5.61
C GLU A 60 6.33 33.42 5.83
N ASN A 61 6.50 32.47 4.90
CA ASN A 61 7.59 31.50 4.85
C ASN A 61 7.78 30.71 6.13
N VAL A 62 6.67 30.26 6.73
CA VAL A 62 6.69 29.41 7.91
C VAL A 62 6.58 27.95 7.50
N LEU A 63 7.59 27.16 7.85
CA LEU A 63 7.72 25.74 7.54
C LEU A 63 7.47 24.89 8.78
N LEU A 64 6.57 23.93 8.68
CA LEU A 64 6.43 22.85 9.66
C LEU A 64 7.19 21.64 9.16
N ARG A 65 8.02 21.07 10.02
CA ARG A 65 8.72 19.80 9.83
C ARG A 65 8.17 18.80 10.83
N CYS A 66 7.81 17.61 10.37
CA CYS A 66 7.22 16.58 11.20
C CYS A 66 7.70 15.18 10.80
N ALA A 67 7.97 14.33 11.78
CA ALA A 67 8.26 12.91 11.62
C ALA A 67 7.55 12.13 12.72
N GLY A 68 7.18 10.89 12.46
CA GLY A 68 6.50 10.04 13.45
C GLY A 68 6.40 8.60 13.02
N HIS A 69 5.81 7.78 13.89
CA HIS A 69 5.51 6.36 13.64
C HIS A 69 4.26 5.96 14.42
N ASP A 70 3.23 5.28 13.82
CA ASP A 70 3.04 4.87 12.42
C ASP A 70 2.54 6.02 11.53
N PHE A 71 1.47 6.73 12.00
CA PHE A 71 0.76 7.78 11.26
C PHE A 71 0.46 8.98 12.15
N TYR A 72 0.28 10.13 11.53
CA TYR A 72 -0.17 11.34 12.21
C TYR A 72 -0.97 12.25 11.27
N ARG A 73 -1.88 13.03 11.88
CA ARG A 73 -2.58 14.14 11.23
C ARG A 73 -2.19 15.45 11.90
N VAL A 74 -2.00 16.46 11.10
CA VAL A 74 -1.59 17.79 11.59
C VAL A 74 -2.69 18.80 11.32
N TYR A 75 -2.94 19.61 12.36
CA TYR A 75 -3.89 20.72 12.31
C TYR A 75 -3.18 22.00 12.77
N VAL A 76 -3.50 23.11 12.11
CA VAL A 76 -3.13 24.46 12.54
C VAL A 76 -4.40 25.27 12.65
N ASN A 77 -4.64 25.86 13.85
CA ASN A 77 -5.85 26.62 14.15
C ASN A 77 -7.14 25.86 13.80
N GLY A 78 -7.17 24.57 14.08
CA GLY A 78 -8.31 23.68 13.78
C GLY A 78 -8.47 23.26 12.33
N LYS A 79 -7.65 23.78 11.42
CA LYS A 79 -7.68 23.38 10.01
C LYS A 79 -6.74 22.22 9.77
N PHE A 80 -7.23 21.18 9.11
CA PHE A 80 -6.40 20.07 8.64
C PHE A 80 -5.33 20.60 7.67
N VAL A 81 -4.09 20.18 7.88
CA VAL A 81 -2.94 20.56 7.04
C VAL A 81 -2.50 19.39 6.16
N PHE A 82 -2.13 18.26 6.79
CA PHE A 82 -1.71 17.05 6.08
C PHE A 82 -1.77 15.82 6.98
N TYR A 83 -1.60 14.66 6.34
CA TYR A 83 -1.43 13.34 6.93
C TYR A 83 -0.08 12.75 6.50
N GLY A 84 0.61 12.13 7.42
CA GLY A 84 1.92 11.52 7.21
C GLY A 84 2.24 10.44 8.22
N PRO A 85 3.49 9.93 8.17
CA PRO A 85 4.53 10.21 7.18
C PRO A 85 4.35 9.42 5.89
N ALA A 86 5.21 9.64 4.89
CA ALA A 86 5.49 8.61 3.89
C ALA A 86 6.19 7.44 4.57
N ARG A 87 5.93 6.21 4.12
CA ARG A 87 6.47 5.00 4.75
C ARG A 87 7.99 4.90 4.57
N GLY A 88 8.67 4.64 5.66
CA GLY A 88 10.11 4.40 5.73
C GLY A 88 10.44 2.98 6.19
N PRO A 89 11.65 2.49 5.93
CA PRO A 89 12.09 1.17 6.35
C PRO A 89 12.42 1.14 7.85
N HIS A 90 12.64 -0.06 8.39
CA HIS A 90 13.06 -0.23 9.79
C HIS A 90 14.25 0.66 10.15
N GLY A 91 14.14 1.37 11.26
CA GLY A 91 15.17 2.24 11.82
C GLY A 91 15.29 3.61 11.14
N PHE A 92 14.54 3.88 10.05
CA PHE A 92 14.56 5.16 9.36
C PHE A 92 13.15 5.74 9.25
N HIS A 93 13.02 7.06 9.45
CA HIS A 93 11.73 7.73 9.47
C HIS A 93 11.77 8.93 8.52
N ARG A 94 10.73 9.05 7.69
CA ARG A 94 10.64 10.15 6.70
C ARG A 94 10.09 11.41 7.35
N VAL A 95 10.69 12.55 6.97
CA VAL A 95 10.31 13.87 7.46
C VAL A 95 9.42 14.55 6.42
N ASP A 96 8.23 14.92 6.86
CA ASP A 96 7.33 15.80 6.10
C ASP A 96 7.73 17.26 6.35
N GLU A 97 7.85 18.04 5.28
CA GLU A 97 8.16 19.46 5.31
C GLU A 97 7.05 20.22 4.57
N VAL A 98 6.25 21.01 5.28
CA VAL A 98 5.06 21.66 4.74
C VAL A 98 5.03 23.14 5.09
N ASN A 99 4.86 24.01 4.09
CA ASN A 99 4.62 25.43 4.30
C ASN A 99 3.22 25.65 4.88
N ILE A 100 3.15 26.18 6.11
CA ILE A 100 1.90 26.38 6.85
C ILE A 100 1.44 27.85 6.87
N SER A 101 2.10 28.76 6.13
CA SER A 101 1.83 30.19 6.11
C SER A 101 0.33 30.53 5.95
N ASN A 102 -0.38 29.82 5.09
CA ASN A 102 -1.80 30.06 4.81
C ASN A 102 -2.76 29.60 5.94
N TYR A 103 -2.24 28.91 6.95
CA TYR A 103 -3.01 28.42 8.10
C TYR A 103 -2.82 29.31 9.33
N LEU A 104 -1.86 30.23 9.31
CA LEU A 104 -1.46 31.07 10.43
C LEU A 104 -2.20 32.39 10.46
N GLN A 105 -2.29 32.95 11.67
CA GLN A 105 -2.66 34.33 11.94
C GLN A 105 -1.53 35.03 12.70
N LYS A 106 -1.43 36.35 12.59
CA LYS A 106 -0.49 37.13 13.41
C LYS A 106 -0.86 36.99 14.89
N GLY A 107 0.14 36.81 15.74
CA GLY A 107 -0.04 36.53 17.15
C GLY A 107 -0.12 35.04 17.43
N GLU A 108 -1.02 34.64 18.31
CA GLU A 108 -1.15 33.29 18.84
C GLU A 108 -1.76 32.32 17.82
N ASN A 109 -1.15 31.13 17.71
CA ASN A 109 -1.59 30.02 16.88
C ASN A 109 -1.55 28.70 17.65
N ILE A 110 -2.38 27.75 17.28
CA ILE A 110 -2.45 26.40 17.84
C ILE A 110 -1.94 25.40 16.80
N LEU A 111 -0.89 24.65 17.14
CA LEU A 111 -0.51 23.41 16.45
C LEU A 111 -1.10 22.23 17.21
N ALA A 112 -1.83 21.36 16.53
CA ALA A 112 -2.30 20.10 17.08
C ALA A 112 -1.91 18.94 16.18
N ILE A 113 -1.37 17.86 16.77
CA ILE A 113 -0.95 16.65 16.07
C ILE A 113 -1.68 15.47 16.71
N GLU A 114 -2.47 14.76 15.93
CA GLU A 114 -3.07 13.49 16.30
C GLU A 114 -2.17 12.37 15.77
N ALA A 115 -1.64 11.55 16.65
CA ALA A 115 -0.67 10.51 16.31
C ALA A 115 -1.16 9.13 16.73
N ILE A 116 -0.83 8.13 15.93
CA ILE A 116 -1.28 6.76 16.10
C ILE A 116 -0.10 5.82 15.98
N VAL A 117 -0.04 4.83 16.87
CA VAL A 117 0.86 3.70 16.76
C VAL A 117 0.10 2.39 16.95
N TYR A 118 0.27 1.48 16.04
CA TYR A 118 -0.41 0.18 16.11
C TYR A 118 0.37 -0.85 16.91
N ASN A 119 1.69 -0.82 16.84
CA ASN A 119 2.56 -1.82 17.50
C ASN A 119 2.12 -3.26 17.16
N VAL A 120 1.84 -3.53 15.90
CA VAL A 120 1.50 -4.84 15.35
C VAL A 120 2.22 -5.07 14.03
N ASN A 121 2.39 -6.33 13.68
CA ASN A 121 2.86 -6.71 12.37
C ASN A 121 1.76 -6.58 11.30
N GLY A 122 2.14 -6.25 10.08
CA GLY A 122 1.20 -6.11 8.95
C GLY A 122 1.94 -5.97 7.63
N TYR A 123 1.21 -5.92 6.52
CA TYR A 123 1.78 -5.86 5.18
C TYR A 123 2.22 -4.46 4.75
N GLY A 124 1.65 -3.42 5.34
CA GLY A 124 1.96 -2.02 4.99
C GLY A 124 2.46 -1.18 6.16
N ILE A 125 2.77 -1.81 7.30
CA ILE A 125 3.26 -1.17 8.54
C ILE A 125 4.41 -1.97 9.11
N THR A 126 5.32 -1.28 9.80
CA THR A 126 6.42 -1.87 10.56
C THR A 126 6.11 -1.80 12.06
N ASN A 127 6.46 -2.83 12.81
CA ASN A 127 6.25 -2.87 14.26
C ASN A 127 7.43 -2.18 14.97
N GLN A 128 7.33 -0.87 15.11
CA GLN A 128 8.34 -0.04 15.79
C GLN A 128 7.68 0.84 16.86
N PRO A 129 8.41 1.26 17.91
CA PRO A 129 7.85 2.12 18.95
C PRO A 129 7.33 3.45 18.42
N GLY A 130 6.17 3.89 18.93
CA GLY A 130 5.57 5.17 18.58
C GLY A 130 6.43 6.36 18.99
N PHE A 131 6.44 7.38 18.15
CA PHE A 131 6.98 8.70 18.44
C PHE A 131 6.39 9.77 17.53
N ILE A 132 6.51 11.01 17.96
CA ILE A 132 6.31 12.21 17.14
C ILE A 132 7.47 13.16 17.37
N GLN A 133 7.94 13.81 16.32
CA GLN A 133 8.97 14.84 16.36
C GLN A 133 8.56 15.95 15.39
N ALA A 134 8.43 17.18 15.90
CA ALA A 134 7.99 18.32 15.11
C ALA A 134 8.68 19.60 15.50
N GLU A 135 8.89 20.49 14.52
CA GLU A 135 9.31 21.86 14.75
C GLU A 135 8.73 22.80 13.69
N ILE A 136 8.44 24.03 14.10
CA ILE A 136 8.01 25.10 13.22
C ILE A 136 9.15 26.09 13.07
N MET A 137 9.51 26.39 11.85
CA MET A 137 10.65 27.24 11.48
C MET A 137 10.17 28.45 10.67
N GLN A 138 10.79 29.61 10.93
CA GLN A 138 10.71 30.77 10.04
C GLN A 138 12.15 31.23 9.71
N GLY A 139 12.61 30.94 8.51
CA GLY A 139 14.03 30.99 8.20
C GLY A 139 14.83 30.09 9.13
N ASN A 140 15.80 30.65 9.84
CA ASN A 140 16.63 29.92 10.82
C ASN A 140 16.08 29.96 12.27
N LYS A 141 14.95 30.65 12.48
CA LYS A 141 14.35 30.79 13.82
C LYS A 141 13.37 29.66 14.07
N VAL A 142 13.55 28.91 15.16
CA VAL A 142 12.55 27.96 15.68
C VAL A 142 11.46 28.74 16.41
N LEU A 143 10.21 28.51 16.03
CA LEU A 143 9.04 29.13 16.66
C LEU A 143 8.39 28.19 17.67
N CYS A 144 8.47 26.88 17.41
CA CYS A 144 7.91 25.84 18.25
C CYS A 144 8.63 24.52 17.98
N ALA A 145 8.86 23.66 19.01
CA ALA A 145 9.55 22.39 18.86
C ALA A 145 9.14 21.38 19.93
N THR A 146 8.98 20.11 19.56
CA THR A 146 8.76 19.00 20.51
C THR A 146 9.97 18.75 21.37
N GLY A 147 9.75 18.39 22.66
CA GLY A 147 10.83 18.04 23.60
C GLY A 147 11.81 19.16 23.92
N SER A 148 11.50 20.42 23.59
CA SER A 148 12.26 21.60 23.96
C SER A 148 11.78 22.15 25.29
N GLU A 149 12.70 22.58 26.17
CA GLU A 149 12.35 23.24 27.42
C GLU A 149 11.73 24.64 27.21
N LYS A 150 11.99 25.23 26.06
CA LYS A 150 11.52 26.55 25.68
C LYS A 150 10.08 26.58 25.18
N TYR A 151 9.58 25.48 24.65
CA TYR A 151 8.26 25.38 24.03
C TYR A 151 7.44 24.29 24.71
N SER A 152 6.24 24.65 25.18
CA SER A 152 5.37 23.70 25.90
C SER A 152 4.49 22.91 24.95
N PHE A 153 4.84 21.66 24.69
CA PHE A 153 3.90 20.68 24.15
C PHE A 153 3.15 20.00 25.28
N ILE A 154 1.84 19.82 25.10
CA ILE A 154 0.97 19.08 26.01
C ILE A 154 0.55 17.81 25.32
N GLY A 155 0.73 16.66 25.98
CA GLY A 155 0.27 15.35 25.51
C GLY A 155 -1.12 15.02 26.04
N PHE A 156 -1.91 14.29 25.25
CA PHE A 156 -3.24 13.83 25.61
C PHE A 156 -3.42 12.37 25.24
N ASP A 157 -4.09 11.61 26.08
CA ASP A 157 -4.65 10.32 25.71
C ASP A 157 -5.98 10.53 24.98
N LEU A 158 -6.03 10.18 23.70
CA LEU A 158 -7.23 10.34 22.87
C LEU A 158 -8.19 9.16 23.07
N ASN A 159 -8.80 9.10 24.26
CA ASN A 159 -9.65 8.00 24.70
C ASN A 159 -11.06 8.00 24.08
N TYR A 160 -11.40 8.97 23.24
CA TYR A 160 -12.63 8.97 22.47
C TYR A 160 -12.62 7.92 21.33
N LYS A 161 -11.51 7.28 21.05
CA LYS A 161 -11.42 6.11 20.18
C LYS A 161 -11.33 4.83 21.02
N PHE A 162 -12.06 3.80 20.62
CA PHE A 162 -11.90 2.47 21.21
C PHE A 162 -10.57 1.87 20.81
N LYS A 163 -9.74 1.45 21.76
CA LYS A 163 -8.40 0.91 21.51
C LYS A 163 -8.40 -0.60 21.33
N LYS A 164 -9.14 -1.33 22.20
CA LYS A 164 -9.24 -2.78 22.13
C LYS A 164 -10.37 -3.20 21.19
N VAL A 165 -10.07 -3.17 19.90
CA VAL A 165 -10.93 -3.62 18.81
C VAL A 165 -10.21 -4.68 18.00
N GLU A 166 -10.90 -5.45 17.18
CA GLU A 166 -10.26 -6.41 16.27
C GLU A 166 -9.51 -5.70 15.15
N ARG A 167 -8.58 -6.42 14.52
CA ARG A 167 -7.90 -5.96 13.30
C ARG A 167 -8.92 -5.75 12.18
N TYR A 168 -8.68 -4.75 11.32
CA TYR A 168 -9.48 -4.50 10.13
C TYR A 168 -9.41 -5.67 9.13
N SER A 169 -8.21 -6.16 8.89
CA SER A 169 -7.89 -7.38 8.16
C SER A 169 -6.61 -7.99 8.72
N PHE A 170 -6.21 -9.16 8.24
CA PHE A 170 -4.94 -9.74 8.68
C PHE A 170 -3.72 -8.99 8.09
N GLN A 171 -3.92 -8.17 7.07
CA GLN A 171 -2.85 -7.37 6.45
C GLN A 171 -2.70 -5.97 7.06
N ARG A 172 -3.78 -5.39 7.60
CA ARG A 172 -3.81 -3.99 8.08
C ARG A 172 -3.97 -3.89 9.60
N GLY A 173 -3.93 -2.66 10.11
CA GLY A 173 -4.13 -2.32 11.51
C GLY A 173 -5.53 -2.64 12.05
N PHE A 174 -6.08 -1.77 12.87
CA PHE A 174 -7.30 -2.04 13.61
C PHE A 174 -8.54 -1.43 12.96
N SER A 175 -9.71 -2.07 13.21
CA SER A 175 -11.02 -1.49 12.92
C SER A 175 -11.23 -0.17 13.67
N GLU A 176 -12.08 0.71 13.15
CA GLU A 176 -12.32 2.01 13.74
C GLU A 176 -13.67 2.07 14.47
N ALA A 177 -13.64 2.48 15.73
CA ALA A 177 -14.82 2.77 16.52
C ALA A 177 -14.57 3.94 17.46
N TYR A 178 -15.56 4.78 17.64
CA TYR A 178 -15.45 6.04 18.37
C TYR A 178 -16.61 6.23 19.36
N ARG A 179 -16.31 6.86 20.50
CA ARG A 179 -17.27 7.39 21.48
C ARG A 179 -17.07 8.89 21.56
N LEU A 180 -17.94 9.64 20.93
CA LEU A 180 -17.77 11.07 20.74
C LEU A 180 -18.77 11.87 21.55
N THR A 181 -18.31 12.97 22.12
CA THR A 181 -19.12 14.12 22.53
C THR A 181 -18.93 15.27 21.52
N PRO A 182 -19.79 16.26 21.44
CA PRO A 182 -19.59 17.42 20.56
C PRO A 182 -18.26 18.14 20.77
N GLN A 183 -17.67 18.01 21.98
CA GLN A 183 -16.42 18.66 22.38
C GLN A 183 -15.17 17.78 22.17
N SER A 184 -15.31 16.54 21.73
CA SER A 184 -14.16 15.60 21.63
C SER A 184 -12.98 16.12 20.83
N LEU A 185 -13.23 17.00 19.86
CA LEU A 185 -12.20 17.61 19.02
C LEU A 185 -11.87 19.07 19.38
N ASP A 186 -12.41 19.62 20.46
CA ASP A 186 -12.16 21.01 20.88
C ASP A 186 -10.66 21.29 21.11
N TRP A 187 -9.93 20.30 21.61
CA TRP A 187 -8.49 20.41 21.87
C TRP A 187 -7.63 20.76 20.63
N ILE A 188 -8.16 20.52 19.42
CA ILE A 188 -7.50 20.86 18.15
C ILE A 188 -7.64 22.36 17.84
N VAL A 189 -8.70 23.02 18.36
CA VAL A 189 -9.11 24.37 17.95
C VAL A 189 -9.01 25.36 19.09
N LYS A 190 -9.27 24.92 20.33
CA LYS A 190 -9.43 25.78 21.51
C LYS A 190 -8.49 25.36 22.64
N LYS A 191 -8.17 26.32 23.50
CA LYS A 191 -7.45 26.03 24.78
C LYS A 191 -8.35 25.35 25.79
N GLU A 192 -9.60 25.79 25.83
CA GLU A 192 -10.64 25.27 26.71
C GLU A 192 -11.09 23.88 26.26
N ASN A 193 -11.65 23.11 27.18
CA ASN A 193 -12.18 21.76 26.94
C ASN A 193 -11.17 20.75 26.38
N ALA A 194 -9.87 20.96 26.64
CA ALA A 194 -8.87 19.98 26.30
C ALA A 194 -9.01 18.73 27.20
N PRO A 195 -8.68 17.53 26.70
CA PRO A 195 -8.53 16.34 27.54
C PRO A 195 -7.54 16.58 28.67
N THR A 196 -7.60 15.76 29.72
CA THR A 196 -6.62 15.82 30.80
C THR A 196 -5.21 15.61 30.25
N PRO A 197 -4.27 16.51 30.58
CA PRO A 197 -2.88 16.35 30.15
C PRO A 197 -2.29 15.02 30.61
N TYR A 198 -1.51 14.39 29.73
CA TYR A 198 -0.73 13.20 30.01
C TYR A 198 0.77 13.52 29.97
N GLU A 199 1.55 12.90 30.85
CA GLU A 199 3.00 13.10 30.90
C GLU A 199 3.68 12.68 29.59
N ILE A 200 4.57 13.52 29.09
CA ILE A 200 5.37 13.26 27.88
C ILE A 200 6.77 12.86 28.27
N GLU A 201 7.32 11.84 27.61
CA GLU A 201 8.73 11.48 27.68
C GLU A 201 9.47 11.88 26.40
N ILE A 202 10.73 12.28 26.55
CA ILE A 202 11.66 12.52 25.44
C ILE A 202 12.34 11.19 25.14
N LEU A 203 12.37 10.84 23.85
CA LEU A 203 12.91 9.58 23.39
C LEU A 203 14.31 9.77 22.78
N GLU A 204 14.99 8.67 22.50
CA GLU A 204 16.26 8.66 21.76
C GLU A 204 16.10 9.20 20.33
N ASN A 205 17.14 9.83 19.83
CA ASN A 205 17.18 10.39 18.48
C ASN A 205 16.88 9.30 17.42
N LYS A 206 16.19 9.70 16.37
CA LYS A 206 15.81 8.84 15.25
C LYS A 206 16.69 9.11 14.03
N ALA A 207 16.92 8.10 13.21
CA ALA A 207 17.51 8.29 11.90
C ALA A 207 16.43 8.84 10.96
N LEU A 208 16.60 10.10 10.57
CA LEU A 208 15.62 10.84 9.77
C LEU A 208 16.11 11.03 8.35
N ILE A 209 15.21 10.83 7.39
CA ILE A 209 15.45 10.98 5.96
C ILE A 209 14.35 11.85 5.34
N SER A 210 14.62 12.42 4.17
CA SER A 210 13.61 13.20 3.46
C SER A 210 12.39 12.36 3.10
N ARG A 211 11.23 13.01 2.91
CA ARG A 211 10.01 12.36 2.44
C ARG A 211 10.23 11.61 1.12
N GLY A 212 10.96 12.18 0.18
CA GLY A 212 11.34 11.57 -1.10
C GLY A 212 10.24 11.54 -2.17
N VAL A 213 8.97 11.69 -1.77
CA VAL A 213 7.80 11.64 -2.66
C VAL A 213 6.89 12.86 -2.46
N PRO A 214 6.07 13.23 -3.44
CA PRO A 214 5.11 14.32 -3.31
C PRO A 214 4.16 14.12 -2.13
N MET A 215 3.66 15.22 -1.57
CA MET A 215 2.56 15.19 -0.63
C MET A 215 1.29 14.74 -1.37
N PRO A 216 0.50 13.80 -0.83
CA PRO A 216 -0.77 13.41 -1.43
C PRO A 216 -1.75 14.56 -1.56
N THR A 217 -2.74 14.42 -2.44
CA THR A 217 -3.90 15.32 -2.40
C THR A 217 -4.77 15.01 -1.22
N PHE A 218 -5.37 16.05 -0.64
CA PHE A 218 -6.30 15.99 0.50
C PHE A 218 -7.61 16.74 0.21
N GLU A 219 -7.96 16.85 -1.06
CA GLU A 219 -9.22 17.46 -1.47
C GLU A 219 -10.42 16.65 -0.94
N LYS A 220 -11.49 17.35 -0.54
CA LYS A 220 -12.74 16.72 -0.14
C LYS A 220 -13.67 16.58 -1.32
N ILE A 221 -14.11 15.34 -1.57
CA ILE A 221 -15.08 15.00 -2.60
C ILE A 221 -16.40 14.60 -1.92
N LEU A 222 -17.50 15.18 -2.38
CA LEU A 222 -18.84 14.82 -1.95
C LEU A 222 -19.39 13.71 -2.85
N PRO A 223 -20.33 12.88 -2.35
CA PRO A 223 -21.00 11.90 -3.19
C PRO A 223 -21.86 12.59 -4.26
N GLU A 224 -21.96 11.95 -5.41
CA GLU A 224 -22.78 12.46 -6.52
C GLU A 224 -24.27 12.18 -6.33
N LYS A 225 -24.57 10.98 -5.85
CA LYS A 225 -25.95 10.48 -5.76
C LYS A 225 -26.22 9.73 -4.46
N ILE A 226 -27.48 9.77 -4.02
CA ILE A 226 -28.08 8.74 -3.18
C ILE A 226 -28.76 7.75 -4.12
N ILE A 227 -28.40 6.48 -3.99
CA ILE A 227 -28.86 5.44 -4.91
C ILE A 227 -29.79 4.42 -4.26
N ILE A 228 -29.75 4.28 -2.93
CA ILE A 228 -30.60 3.35 -2.18
C ILE A 228 -30.99 3.98 -0.84
N GLU A 229 -32.24 3.84 -0.48
CA GLU A 229 -32.76 4.14 0.86
C GLU A 229 -33.50 2.91 1.40
N GLY A 230 -33.33 2.61 2.70
CA GLY A 230 -33.98 1.45 3.29
C GLY A 230 -34.04 1.54 4.82
N LYS A 231 -34.64 0.52 5.41
CA LYS A 231 -34.83 0.39 6.84
C LYS A 231 -33.85 -0.62 7.43
N VAL A 232 -33.61 -0.47 8.72
CA VAL A 232 -32.90 -1.46 9.53
C VAL A 232 -33.77 -1.87 10.69
N ASN A 233 -33.82 -3.16 10.97
CA ASN A 233 -34.51 -3.71 12.12
C ASN A 233 -33.50 -4.15 13.16
N LEU A 234 -33.62 -3.63 14.38
CA LEU A 234 -32.85 -4.12 15.51
C LEU A 234 -33.33 -5.51 15.87
N GLN A 235 -32.43 -6.46 15.81
CA GLN A 235 -32.72 -7.87 16.12
C GLN A 235 -32.24 -8.24 17.53
N LYS A 236 -32.73 -9.40 17.99
CA LYS A 236 -32.11 -10.09 19.13
C LYS A 236 -30.64 -10.40 18.82
N PRO A 237 -29.76 -10.46 19.83
CA PRO A 237 -28.37 -10.80 19.62
C PRO A 237 -28.22 -12.07 18.77
N ILE A 238 -27.40 -12.01 17.73
CA ILE A 238 -27.08 -13.20 16.92
C ILE A 238 -26.23 -14.12 17.78
N GLU A 239 -26.60 -15.40 17.90
CA GLU A 239 -25.87 -16.36 18.73
C GLU A 239 -24.40 -16.54 18.24
N LYS A 240 -24.18 -16.50 16.92
CA LYS A 240 -22.86 -16.63 16.30
C LYS A 240 -22.64 -15.53 15.25
N PRO A 241 -22.27 -14.30 15.70
CA PRO A 241 -21.94 -13.24 14.74
C PRO A 241 -20.72 -13.65 13.91
N TRP A 242 -20.72 -13.27 12.64
CA TRP A 242 -19.56 -13.46 11.77
C TRP A 242 -18.42 -12.54 12.23
N ILE A 243 -17.25 -13.11 12.37
CA ILE A 243 -15.98 -12.40 12.48
C ILE A 243 -15.00 -13.11 11.57
N ASN A 244 -14.16 -12.35 10.91
CA ASN A 244 -13.05 -12.93 10.17
C ASN A 244 -12.09 -13.64 11.15
N LYS A 245 -12.05 -14.97 11.12
CA LYS A 245 -11.17 -15.74 12.00
C LYS A 245 -9.68 -15.49 11.75
N ASN A 246 -9.32 -15.02 10.55
CA ASN A 246 -7.92 -14.74 10.21
C ASN A 246 -7.35 -13.56 11.00
N VAL A 247 -8.20 -12.71 11.63
CA VAL A 247 -7.75 -11.60 12.49
C VAL A 247 -7.65 -11.97 13.96
N GLU A 248 -7.92 -13.23 14.33
CA GLU A 248 -7.68 -13.69 15.69
C GLU A 248 -6.18 -13.80 15.96
N PRO A 249 -5.69 -13.20 17.05
CA PRO A 249 -4.26 -13.23 17.37
C PRO A 249 -3.71 -14.64 17.58
N ARG A 250 -2.49 -14.84 17.14
CA ARG A 250 -1.68 -16.05 17.32
C ARG A 250 -0.21 -15.67 17.47
N SER A 251 0.68 -16.63 17.66
CA SER A 251 2.12 -16.36 17.92
C SER A 251 2.81 -15.50 16.87
N ASP A 252 2.36 -15.56 15.62
CA ASP A 252 2.89 -14.88 14.47
C ASP A 252 2.04 -13.68 14.01
N PHE A 253 0.92 -13.40 14.70
CA PHE A 253 -0.02 -12.36 14.32
C PHE A 253 -0.53 -11.60 15.54
N LEU A 254 -0.05 -10.36 15.71
CA LEU A 254 -0.36 -9.51 16.86
C LEU A 254 -1.75 -8.89 16.77
N GLY A 255 -2.41 -8.75 17.91
CA GLY A 255 -3.73 -8.15 18.04
C GLY A 255 -4.34 -8.39 19.41
N TYR A 256 -5.56 -7.89 19.63
CA TYR A 256 -6.31 -8.17 20.87
C TYR A 256 -7.13 -9.46 20.70
N PRO A 257 -7.03 -10.43 21.64
CA PRO A 257 -7.90 -11.58 21.67
C PRO A 257 -9.39 -11.20 21.70
N PHE A 258 -10.24 -11.96 21.04
CA PHE A 258 -11.66 -11.62 20.91
C PHE A 258 -12.41 -11.49 22.24
N ASN A 259 -11.96 -12.19 23.28
CA ASN A 259 -12.51 -12.08 24.64
C ASN A 259 -12.00 -10.87 25.43
N GLN A 260 -11.03 -10.11 24.92
CA GLN A 260 -10.48 -8.91 25.53
C GLN A 260 -10.91 -7.62 24.81
N LEU A 261 -11.69 -7.74 23.75
CA LEU A 261 -12.16 -6.57 23.01
C LEU A 261 -13.05 -5.69 23.88
N GLU A 262 -12.77 -4.40 23.89
CA GLU A 262 -13.62 -3.37 24.51
C GLU A 262 -14.89 -3.16 23.69
N TYR A 263 -14.74 -3.24 22.36
CA TYR A 263 -15.84 -3.07 21.42
C TYR A 263 -15.52 -3.81 20.11
N SER A 264 -16.57 -4.21 19.39
CA SER A 264 -16.46 -4.87 18.08
C SER A 264 -17.48 -4.29 17.11
N PRO A 265 -17.03 -3.39 16.18
CA PRO A 265 -17.91 -2.82 15.16
C PRO A 265 -18.68 -3.85 14.34
N PRO A 266 -18.04 -4.93 13.78
CA PRO A 266 -18.77 -5.93 13.01
C PRO A 266 -19.79 -6.72 13.84
N LYS A 267 -19.50 -7.04 15.09
CA LYS A 267 -20.48 -7.71 15.96
C LYS A 267 -21.69 -6.83 16.30
N ASP A 268 -21.44 -5.54 16.56
CA ASP A 268 -22.51 -4.61 16.90
C ASP A 268 -23.36 -4.29 15.67
N PHE A 269 -22.75 -4.11 14.49
CA PHE A 269 -23.47 -3.88 13.24
C PHE A 269 -24.41 -5.04 12.88
N GLN A 270 -24.00 -6.28 13.16
CA GLN A 270 -24.82 -7.47 12.90
C GLN A 270 -26.05 -7.64 13.82
N LYS A 271 -26.20 -6.81 14.86
CA LYS A 271 -27.45 -6.77 15.66
C LYS A 271 -28.61 -6.14 14.89
N MET A 272 -28.34 -5.66 13.67
CA MET A 272 -29.34 -5.09 12.78
C MET A 272 -29.53 -6.00 11.55
N THR A 273 -30.76 -6.12 11.09
CA THR A 273 -31.06 -6.64 9.76
C THR A 273 -31.24 -5.46 8.81
N ILE A 274 -30.45 -5.43 7.77
CA ILE A 274 -30.61 -4.48 6.67
C ILE A 274 -31.72 -5.01 5.75
N GLU A 275 -32.85 -4.32 5.69
CA GLU A 275 -33.91 -4.62 4.73
C GLU A 275 -33.45 -4.21 3.33
N LYS A 276 -33.89 -4.94 2.30
CA LYS A 276 -33.64 -4.54 0.91
C LYS A 276 -34.27 -3.18 0.69
N GLY A 277 -33.43 -2.18 0.38
CA GLY A 277 -33.86 -0.81 0.16
C GLY A 277 -34.49 -0.61 -1.21
N GLU A 278 -35.14 0.53 -1.35
CA GLU A 278 -35.65 1.01 -2.64
C GLU A 278 -34.53 1.73 -3.40
N ARG A 279 -34.32 1.37 -4.65
CA ARG A 279 -33.37 2.06 -5.52
C ARG A 279 -33.98 3.40 -5.96
N LYS A 280 -33.30 4.49 -5.58
CA LYS A 280 -33.65 5.87 -5.94
C LYS A 280 -32.38 6.59 -6.35
N GLU A 281 -32.27 6.95 -7.62
CA GLU A 281 -31.14 7.75 -8.08
C GLU A 281 -31.49 9.23 -8.00
N GLN A 282 -31.02 9.90 -6.97
CA GLN A 282 -31.20 11.34 -6.78
C GLN A 282 -29.88 12.03 -6.47
N SER A 283 -29.69 13.24 -6.99
CA SER A 283 -28.54 14.07 -6.63
C SER A 283 -28.54 14.39 -5.15
N VAL A 284 -27.33 14.41 -4.54
CA VAL A 284 -27.17 14.71 -3.14
C VAL A 284 -27.33 16.21 -2.88
N SER A 285 -28.12 16.54 -1.86
CA SER A 285 -28.21 17.90 -1.32
C SER A 285 -28.08 17.85 0.19
N PHE A 286 -27.20 18.65 0.74
CA PHE A 286 -27.04 18.80 2.19
C PHE A 286 -27.58 20.14 2.68
N PRO A 287 -28.10 20.23 3.91
CA PRO A 287 -28.25 19.17 4.92
C PRO A 287 -29.34 18.16 4.56
N LEU A 288 -29.17 16.91 5.01
CA LEU A 288 -29.99 15.76 4.68
C LEU A 288 -30.52 15.09 5.94
N LEU A 289 -31.86 14.97 6.09
CA LEU A 289 -32.47 14.22 7.18
C LEU A 289 -32.29 12.71 6.93
N ILE A 290 -31.81 11.99 7.93
CA ILE A 290 -31.82 10.52 8.00
C ILE A 290 -32.66 10.10 9.21
N ASN A 291 -33.74 9.36 8.97
CA ASN A 291 -34.66 8.93 10.02
C ASN A 291 -34.04 7.87 10.94
N ALA A 292 -34.65 7.70 12.11
CA ALA A 292 -34.31 6.59 13.00
C ALA A 292 -34.49 5.24 12.28
N SER A 293 -33.63 4.29 12.57
CA SER A 293 -33.67 2.93 12.00
C SER A 293 -33.74 2.88 10.46
N THR A 294 -32.97 3.77 9.80
CA THR A 294 -32.85 3.80 8.33
C THR A 294 -31.40 3.88 7.88
N TYR A 295 -31.18 3.56 6.62
CA TYR A 295 -29.87 3.74 5.97
C TYR A 295 -30.00 4.39 4.61
N ARG A 296 -28.90 4.99 4.15
CA ARG A 296 -28.73 5.51 2.79
C ARG A 296 -27.40 5.08 2.22
N VAL A 297 -27.43 4.72 0.94
CA VAL A 297 -26.23 4.40 0.16
C VAL A 297 -25.91 5.55 -0.80
N PHE A 298 -24.71 6.07 -0.67
CA PHE A 298 -24.14 7.13 -1.47
C PHE A 298 -23.21 6.55 -2.54
N ASP A 299 -23.32 7.03 -3.79
CA ASP A 299 -22.41 6.71 -4.91
C ASP A 299 -21.51 7.92 -5.20
N PHE A 300 -20.21 7.68 -5.26
CA PHE A 300 -19.19 8.68 -5.57
C PHE A 300 -18.79 8.70 -7.05
N GLY A 301 -19.49 7.94 -7.90
CA GLY A 301 -19.23 7.85 -9.34
C GLY A 301 -18.08 6.91 -9.71
N ARG A 302 -17.01 6.88 -8.91
CA ARG A 302 -15.86 5.97 -9.08
C ARG A 302 -15.30 5.49 -7.74
N SER A 303 -14.50 4.45 -7.76
CA SER A 303 -13.70 4.05 -6.60
C SER A 303 -12.59 5.08 -6.33
N MET A 304 -12.45 5.48 -5.07
CA MET A 304 -11.47 6.46 -4.59
C MET A 304 -10.88 6.01 -3.27
N THR A 305 -9.65 6.42 -3.00
CA THR A 305 -8.98 6.16 -1.73
C THR A 305 -8.87 7.45 -0.92
N GLY A 306 -9.29 7.38 0.35
CA GLY A 306 -9.20 8.51 1.25
C GLY A 306 -9.91 8.31 2.59
N PHE A 307 -9.96 9.36 3.36
CA PHE A 307 -10.54 9.37 4.70
C PHE A 307 -12.05 9.61 4.63
N VAL A 308 -12.81 8.76 5.29
CA VAL A 308 -14.27 8.92 5.41
C VAL A 308 -14.57 10.14 6.25
N CYS A 309 -15.36 11.06 5.72
CA CYS A 309 -15.78 12.29 6.40
C CYS A 309 -17.27 12.28 6.65
N LEU A 310 -17.68 12.68 7.88
CA LEU A 310 -19.10 12.87 8.24
C LEU A 310 -19.24 14.06 9.18
N LYS A 311 -20.09 15.01 8.81
CA LYS A 311 -20.58 16.05 9.71
C LYS A 311 -22.07 15.81 9.97
N ILE A 312 -22.46 15.60 11.23
CA ILE A 312 -23.81 15.18 11.61
C ILE A 312 -24.28 15.91 12.86
N LYS A 313 -25.57 16.24 12.91
CA LYS A 313 -26.26 16.79 14.09
C LYS A 313 -27.28 15.79 14.60
N VAL A 314 -27.25 15.56 15.89
CA VAL A 314 -28.19 14.68 16.59
C VAL A 314 -28.86 15.40 17.75
N ASP A 315 -30.14 15.07 18.03
CA ASP A 315 -30.88 15.66 19.14
C ASP A 315 -30.86 14.77 20.39
N GLU A 316 -30.47 13.52 20.28
CA GLU A 316 -30.35 12.54 21.36
C GLU A 316 -29.17 11.60 21.09
N PRO A 317 -28.62 10.90 22.10
CA PRO A 317 -27.58 9.89 21.90
C PRO A 317 -27.98 8.83 20.87
N THR A 318 -27.09 8.53 19.96
CA THR A 318 -27.35 7.53 18.90
C THR A 318 -26.06 6.84 18.46
N LYS A 319 -26.22 5.70 17.78
CA LYS A 319 -25.13 5.06 17.03
C LYS A 319 -25.31 5.26 15.54
N VAL A 320 -24.22 5.59 14.88
CA VAL A 320 -24.15 5.67 13.43
C VAL A 320 -23.09 4.69 12.96
N PHE A 321 -23.45 3.86 11.98
CA PHE A 321 -22.50 2.98 11.32
C PHE A 321 -22.27 3.48 9.91
N ILE A 322 -20.99 3.45 9.50
CA ILE A 322 -20.58 3.76 8.14
C ILE A 322 -19.97 2.48 7.58
N THR A 323 -20.58 1.93 6.52
CA THR A 323 -20.05 0.80 5.77
C THR A 323 -19.72 1.23 4.36
N PHE A 324 -18.75 0.58 3.73
CA PHE A 324 -18.27 1.00 2.41
C PHE A 324 -17.75 -0.18 1.59
N ASP A 325 -17.84 -0.06 0.27
CA ASP A 325 -17.26 -1.02 -0.69
C ASP A 325 -17.09 -0.37 -2.07
N GLU A 326 -16.29 -1.00 -2.91
CA GLU A 326 -16.07 -0.57 -4.29
C GLU A 326 -17.21 -0.99 -5.23
N MET A 327 -17.94 -2.05 -4.88
CA MET A 327 -19.07 -2.58 -5.64
C MET A 327 -20.25 -2.88 -4.72
N LEU A 328 -21.45 -2.86 -5.28
CA LEU A 328 -22.65 -3.35 -4.59
C LEU A 328 -22.86 -4.84 -4.90
N ARG A 329 -23.21 -5.59 -3.87
CA ARG A 329 -23.64 -6.98 -3.97
C ARG A 329 -25.12 -7.06 -3.63
N ASN A 330 -25.96 -7.50 -4.59
CA ASN A 330 -27.42 -7.53 -4.42
C ASN A 330 -27.99 -6.18 -3.95
N GLU A 331 -27.51 -5.07 -4.52
CA GLU A 331 -27.92 -3.70 -4.16
C GLU A 331 -27.63 -3.31 -2.69
N THR A 332 -26.64 -3.95 -2.06
CA THR A 332 -26.17 -3.61 -0.72
C THR A 332 -24.66 -3.46 -0.67
N VAL A 333 -24.15 -2.71 0.28
CA VAL A 333 -22.73 -2.63 0.58
C VAL A 333 -22.28 -3.90 1.30
N ASP A 334 -21.34 -4.65 0.72
CA ASP A 334 -20.77 -5.84 1.35
C ASP A 334 -19.64 -5.47 2.31
N TRP A 335 -19.99 -5.17 3.54
CA TRP A 335 -19.05 -4.74 4.58
C TRP A 335 -18.03 -5.80 5.01
N LYS A 336 -18.10 -7.04 4.48
CA LYS A 336 -17.17 -8.16 4.76
C LYS A 336 -16.41 -8.64 3.52
N ARG A 337 -16.52 -7.93 2.40
CA ARG A 337 -15.83 -8.32 1.17
C ARG A 337 -14.32 -8.44 1.41
N LEU A 338 -13.71 -9.42 0.78
CA LEU A 338 -12.27 -9.74 0.91
C LEU A 338 -11.80 -10.04 2.34
N GLY A 339 -12.71 -10.36 3.26
CA GLY A 339 -12.37 -10.63 4.66
C GLY A 339 -12.01 -9.39 5.47
N CYS A 340 -12.30 -8.19 4.97
CA CYS A 340 -12.14 -6.95 5.72
C CYS A 340 -13.38 -6.65 6.58
N HIS A 341 -13.19 -5.81 7.59
CA HIS A 341 -14.26 -5.25 8.40
C HIS A 341 -14.57 -3.83 7.91
N ASN A 342 -15.22 -3.69 6.73
CA ASN A 342 -15.55 -2.40 6.11
C ASN A 342 -16.68 -1.68 6.88
N VAL A 343 -16.51 -1.52 8.18
CA VAL A 343 -17.47 -0.89 9.09
C VAL A 343 -16.78 -0.01 10.11
N ILE A 344 -17.21 1.23 10.19
CA ILE A 344 -16.83 2.20 11.23
C ILE A 344 -18.04 2.43 12.12
N ALA A 345 -17.85 2.44 13.44
CA ALA A 345 -18.91 2.68 14.41
C ALA A 345 -18.69 3.99 15.17
N LEU A 346 -19.71 4.86 15.16
CA LEU A 346 -19.74 6.12 15.90
C LEU A 346 -20.80 6.07 16.99
N HIS A 347 -20.38 6.12 18.25
CA HIS A 347 -21.25 6.33 19.40
C HIS A 347 -21.28 7.83 19.67
N LEU A 348 -22.37 8.49 19.32
CA LEU A 348 -22.63 9.90 19.57
C LEU A 348 -23.36 10.00 20.91
N LEU A 349 -22.65 10.49 21.94
CA LEU A 349 -23.06 10.31 23.35
C LEU A 349 -24.01 11.37 23.85
N GLU A 350 -24.12 12.50 23.17
CA GLU A 350 -24.89 13.66 23.61
C GLU A 350 -25.58 14.31 22.42
N LYS A 351 -26.60 15.14 22.70
CA LYS A 351 -27.15 16.07 21.72
C LYS A 351 -26.07 17.04 21.23
N GLY A 352 -25.95 17.24 19.92
CA GLY A 352 -25.02 18.23 19.36
C GLY A 352 -24.63 17.97 17.92
N GLU A 353 -23.63 18.73 17.49
CA GLU A 353 -23.04 18.65 16.18
C GLU A 353 -21.67 17.96 16.28
N TYR A 354 -21.40 17.01 15.38
CA TYR A 354 -20.20 16.20 15.36
C TYR A 354 -19.50 16.33 14.01
N ASN A 355 -18.18 16.41 14.06
CA ASN A 355 -17.32 16.37 12.89
C ASN A 355 -16.40 15.15 13.01
N PHE A 356 -16.56 14.19 12.12
CA PHE A 356 -15.82 12.94 12.11
C PHE A 356 -14.99 12.82 10.84
N GLU A 357 -13.77 12.31 10.97
CA GLU A 357 -12.92 11.89 9.86
C GLU A 357 -12.16 10.65 10.28
N SER A 358 -12.18 9.57 9.43
CA SER A 358 -11.47 8.32 9.74
C SER A 358 -9.97 8.56 9.83
N ILE A 359 -9.27 7.72 10.62
CA ILE A 359 -7.83 7.85 10.78
C ILE A 359 -7.05 7.14 9.68
N GLU A 360 -7.61 6.06 9.16
CA GLU A 360 -7.08 5.33 8.03
C GLU A 360 -7.76 5.74 6.73
N PRO A 361 -7.04 5.77 5.61
CA PRO A 361 -7.68 5.89 4.30
C PRO A 361 -8.30 4.54 3.91
N TYR A 362 -9.52 4.59 3.39
CA TYR A 362 -10.27 3.46 2.85
C TYR A 362 -10.54 3.66 1.37
N THR A 363 -10.78 2.56 0.65
CA THR A 363 -11.07 2.58 -0.78
C THR A 363 -12.49 2.13 -1.02
N PHE A 364 -13.28 2.96 -1.69
CA PHE A 364 -14.68 2.67 -1.99
C PHE A 364 -15.24 3.57 -3.09
N ARG A 365 -16.27 3.08 -3.76
CA ARG A 365 -17.19 3.86 -4.57
C ARG A 365 -18.50 4.12 -3.83
N TYR A 366 -18.96 3.13 -3.06
CA TYR A 366 -20.23 3.17 -2.35
C TYR A 366 -20.01 3.26 -0.84
N MET A 367 -20.73 4.18 -0.21
CA MET A 367 -20.72 4.36 1.23
C MET A 367 -22.16 4.32 1.76
N GLN A 368 -22.41 3.48 2.75
CA GLN A 368 -23.69 3.42 3.43
C GLN A 368 -23.58 4.05 4.81
N ILE A 369 -24.47 5.00 5.13
CA ILE A 369 -24.66 5.54 6.48
C ILE A 369 -25.92 4.95 7.05
N THR A 370 -25.79 4.26 8.18
CA THR A 370 -26.90 3.63 8.92
C THR A 370 -27.08 4.34 10.26
N ASN A 371 -28.28 4.85 10.48
CA ASN A 371 -28.64 5.56 11.71
C ASN A 371 -29.59 4.69 12.55
N THR A 372 -29.35 4.58 13.86
CA THR A 372 -30.07 3.61 14.68
C THR A 372 -31.28 4.20 15.40
N ASN A 373 -31.08 4.94 16.48
CA ASN A 373 -32.10 5.16 17.50
C ASN A 373 -32.96 6.41 17.28
N THR A 374 -32.39 7.49 16.78
CA THR A 374 -33.07 8.78 16.63
C THR A 374 -32.83 9.37 15.25
N SER A 375 -33.71 10.23 14.77
CA SER A 375 -33.48 10.95 13.52
C SER A 375 -32.30 11.91 13.65
N SER A 376 -31.52 12.05 12.60
CA SER A 376 -30.30 12.85 12.58
C SER A 376 -30.25 13.70 11.30
N ILE A 377 -29.46 14.76 11.32
CA ILE A 377 -29.24 15.62 10.16
C ILE A 377 -27.80 15.46 9.70
N ILE A 378 -27.57 14.84 8.54
CA ILE A 378 -26.26 14.82 7.88
C ILE A 378 -26.03 16.22 7.28
N ILE A 379 -25.13 16.98 7.89
CA ILE A 379 -24.76 18.32 7.41
C ILE A 379 -23.88 18.22 6.18
N SER A 380 -22.98 17.25 6.14
CA SER A 380 -22.20 16.85 4.97
C SER A 380 -21.57 15.48 5.20
N THR A 381 -21.36 14.75 4.12
CA THR A 381 -20.51 13.53 4.12
C THR A 381 -19.68 13.48 2.84
N GLY A 382 -18.57 12.75 2.87
CA GLY A 382 -17.68 12.66 1.73
C GLY A 382 -16.43 11.85 2.02
N ILE A 383 -15.47 11.98 1.11
CA ILE A 383 -14.14 11.40 1.22
C ILE A 383 -13.10 12.53 1.11
N ARG A 384 -12.12 12.55 2.01
CA ARG A 384 -10.90 13.35 1.80
C ARG A 384 -9.90 12.46 1.07
N LEU A 385 -9.56 12.81 -0.16
CA LEU A 385 -8.66 12.02 -1.01
C LEU A 385 -7.29 11.77 -0.37
N TYR A 386 -6.73 10.61 -0.67
CA TYR A 386 -5.36 10.23 -0.36
C TYR A 386 -4.76 9.55 -1.58
N GLU A 387 -4.42 10.36 -2.58
CA GLU A 387 -3.98 9.94 -3.91
C GLU A 387 -2.74 10.72 -4.33
N ASN A 388 -1.92 10.16 -5.22
CA ASN A 388 -0.76 10.82 -5.80
C ASN A 388 -1.23 11.92 -6.78
N PRO A 389 -0.99 13.21 -6.48
CA PRO A 389 -1.47 14.31 -7.32
C PRO A 389 -0.76 14.37 -8.68
N GLU A 390 0.44 13.82 -8.79
CA GLU A 390 1.22 13.90 -10.03
C GLU A 390 0.65 13.04 -11.17
N ALA A 391 -0.14 12.01 -10.85
CA ALA A 391 -0.86 11.23 -11.85
C ALA A 391 -1.83 12.09 -12.70
N GLN A 392 -2.24 13.26 -12.20
CA GLN A 392 -3.09 14.21 -12.92
C GLN A 392 -2.35 14.98 -14.03
N LYS A 393 -1.02 14.87 -14.11
CA LYS A 393 -0.23 15.56 -15.16
C LYS A 393 -0.42 14.95 -16.54
N ALA A 394 -0.60 13.62 -16.60
CA ALA A 394 -0.83 12.93 -17.87
C ALA A 394 -2.24 13.16 -18.39
N LYS A 395 -2.33 13.41 -19.70
CA LYS A 395 -3.60 13.60 -20.41
C LYS A 395 -3.60 12.78 -21.69
N PHE A 396 -4.71 12.14 -21.97
CA PHE A 396 -4.94 11.37 -23.18
C PHE A 396 -6.36 11.60 -23.66
N VAL A 397 -6.52 11.88 -24.95
CA VAL A 397 -7.80 12.03 -25.61
C VAL A 397 -7.71 11.45 -27.01
N CYS A 398 -8.63 10.57 -27.38
CA CYS A 398 -8.77 10.04 -28.71
C CYS A 398 -10.26 9.95 -29.11
N SER A 399 -10.52 9.53 -30.34
CA SER A 399 -11.90 9.39 -30.87
C SER A 399 -12.68 8.20 -30.29
N ASP A 400 -12.02 7.24 -29.66
CA ASP A 400 -12.66 6.09 -29.00
C ASP A 400 -12.85 6.37 -27.51
N GLU A 401 -14.07 6.63 -27.09
CA GLU A 401 -14.43 6.91 -25.69
C GLU A 401 -14.13 5.76 -24.73
N ARG A 402 -14.01 4.53 -25.23
CA ARG A 402 -13.62 3.37 -24.40
C ARG A 402 -12.16 3.49 -23.97
N LEU A 403 -11.29 3.88 -24.89
CA LEU A 403 -9.86 4.10 -24.59
C LEU A 403 -9.66 5.30 -23.67
N ASN A 404 -10.45 6.37 -23.84
CA ASN A 404 -10.45 7.52 -22.94
C ASN A 404 -10.80 7.06 -21.51
N ARG A 405 -11.86 6.24 -21.34
CA ARG A 405 -12.23 5.69 -20.02
C ARG A 405 -11.18 4.76 -19.44
N ILE A 406 -10.58 3.88 -20.25
CA ILE A 406 -9.50 2.98 -19.79
C ILE A 406 -8.31 3.78 -19.30
N PHE A 407 -7.91 4.83 -20.04
CA PHE A 407 -6.82 5.71 -19.61
C PHE A 407 -7.13 6.39 -18.27
N GLU A 408 -8.32 6.95 -18.11
CA GLU A 408 -8.73 7.59 -16.85
C GLU A 408 -8.81 6.59 -15.70
N ALA A 409 -9.29 5.36 -15.94
CA ALA A 409 -9.31 4.29 -14.94
C ALA A 409 -7.89 3.86 -14.55
N GLY A 410 -6.98 3.71 -15.52
CA GLY A 410 -5.57 3.41 -15.27
C GLY A 410 -4.89 4.51 -14.45
N ARG A 411 -5.11 5.77 -14.80
CA ARG A 411 -4.60 6.95 -14.08
C ARG A 411 -5.13 7.00 -12.66
N ALA A 412 -6.43 6.76 -12.44
CA ALA A 412 -7.05 6.71 -11.13
C ALA A 412 -6.50 5.54 -10.28
N THR A 413 -6.31 4.37 -10.88
CA THR A 413 -5.69 3.21 -10.23
C THR A 413 -4.27 3.52 -9.78
N PHE A 414 -3.45 4.09 -10.66
CA PHE A 414 -2.08 4.48 -10.34
C PHE A 414 -2.04 5.52 -9.22
N ALA A 415 -2.88 6.55 -9.27
CA ALA A 415 -2.92 7.60 -8.25
C ALA A 415 -3.17 7.05 -6.83
N GLN A 416 -3.99 6.03 -6.72
CA GLN A 416 -4.35 5.37 -5.45
C GLN A 416 -3.26 4.39 -4.97
N ASN A 417 -2.54 3.76 -5.89
CA ASN A 417 -1.53 2.72 -5.59
C ASN A 417 -0.09 3.23 -5.53
N ALA A 418 0.17 4.50 -5.86
CA ALA A 418 1.51 5.07 -5.95
C ALA A 418 1.67 6.34 -5.11
N VAL A 419 1.20 6.32 -3.86
CA VAL A 419 1.22 7.52 -2.98
C VAL A 419 2.62 7.78 -2.42
N ASP A 420 3.25 6.75 -1.86
CA ASP A 420 4.57 6.84 -1.22
C ASP A 420 5.47 5.65 -1.60
N ILE A 421 4.90 4.52 -1.89
CA ILE A 421 5.48 3.33 -2.50
C ILE A 421 4.50 2.81 -3.54
N PHE A 422 4.92 1.86 -4.37
CA PHE A 422 3.97 1.11 -5.20
C PHE A 422 3.28 0.05 -4.36
N MET A 423 1.96 0.08 -4.33
CA MET A 423 1.11 -0.87 -3.60
C MET A 423 0.41 -1.81 -4.58
N ASP A 424 0.15 -3.03 -4.12
CA ASP A 424 -0.69 -4.02 -4.82
C ASP A 424 -2.11 -3.51 -5.01
N CYS A 425 -2.73 -3.09 -3.91
CA CYS A 425 -4.07 -2.54 -3.88
C CYS A 425 -4.19 -1.43 -2.84
N PRO A 426 -5.10 -0.45 -3.02
CA PRO A 426 -5.29 0.63 -2.07
C PRO A 426 -6.28 0.27 -0.95
N HIS A 427 -6.92 -0.91 -1.02
CA HIS A 427 -8.01 -1.33 -0.13
C HIS A 427 -7.54 -2.25 1.00
N ARG A 428 -7.39 -3.56 0.71
CA ARG A 428 -7.20 -4.60 1.73
C ARG A 428 -5.82 -4.59 2.36
N GLU A 429 -4.77 -4.44 1.57
CA GLU A 429 -3.37 -4.67 1.97
C GLU A 429 -2.59 -3.38 2.09
N ARG A 430 -2.59 -2.54 1.04
CA ARG A 430 -1.76 -1.34 0.91
C ARG A 430 -0.27 -1.66 1.05
N ALA A 431 0.16 -2.76 0.48
CA ALA A 431 1.47 -3.37 0.67
C ALA A 431 2.41 -3.11 -0.51
N GLY A 432 3.70 -2.93 -0.22
CA GLY A 432 4.75 -2.71 -1.22
C GLY A 432 5.29 -4.02 -1.79
N TRP A 433 4.47 -4.78 -2.52
CA TRP A 433 4.87 -6.03 -3.14
C TRP A 433 5.90 -5.83 -4.25
N LEU A 434 6.92 -6.68 -4.28
CA LEU A 434 8.05 -6.52 -5.19
C LEU A 434 7.67 -6.64 -6.67
N CYS A 435 6.87 -7.63 -7.04
CA CYS A 435 6.46 -7.83 -8.44
C CYS A 435 5.48 -6.77 -8.92
N ASP A 436 4.53 -6.40 -8.06
CA ASP A 436 3.54 -5.35 -8.34
C ASP A 436 4.22 -4.02 -8.67
N SER A 437 5.30 -3.71 -7.94
CA SER A 437 6.09 -2.50 -8.19
C SER A 437 6.76 -2.51 -9.57
N PHE A 438 7.21 -3.67 -10.07
CA PHE A 438 7.77 -3.79 -11.41
C PHE A 438 6.77 -3.35 -12.49
N PHE A 439 5.52 -3.82 -12.42
CA PHE A 439 4.50 -3.47 -13.39
C PHE A 439 4.04 -2.02 -13.24
N THR A 440 3.81 -1.56 -11.99
CA THR A 440 3.32 -0.19 -11.72
C THR A 440 4.36 0.87 -12.09
N SER A 441 5.66 0.62 -11.89
CA SER A 441 6.73 1.57 -12.20
C SER A 441 6.81 1.94 -13.67
N ARG A 442 6.45 1.02 -14.57
CA ARG A 442 6.42 1.23 -16.01
C ARG A 442 5.42 2.32 -16.42
N ALA A 443 4.28 2.41 -15.72
CA ALA A 443 3.32 3.48 -15.92
C ALA A 443 3.76 4.78 -15.22
N GLY A 444 4.57 4.70 -14.17
CA GLY A 444 4.91 5.81 -13.29
C GLY A 444 5.51 7.01 -14.02
N LEU A 445 6.57 6.82 -14.79
CA LEU A 445 7.22 7.89 -15.55
C LEU A 445 6.27 8.54 -16.56
N VAL A 446 5.47 7.74 -17.25
CA VAL A 446 4.52 8.22 -18.28
C VAL A 446 3.42 9.07 -17.63
N LEU A 447 2.92 8.68 -16.47
CA LEU A 447 1.82 9.35 -15.80
C LEU A 447 2.25 10.58 -15.00
N THR A 448 3.46 10.55 -14.40
CA THR A 448 3.90 11.61 -13.46
C THR A 448 5.01 12.49 -14.02
N GLY A 449 5.76 12.02 -15.01
CA GLY A 449 6.96 12.69 -15.54
C GLY A 449 8.20 12.53 -14.65
N ASN A 450 8.19 11.65 -13.64
CA ASN A 450 9.33 11.38 -12.76
C ASN A 450 9.31 9.96 -12.20
N THR A 451 10.37 9.60 -11.46
CA THR A 451 10.56 8.29 -10.85
C THR A 451 10.64 8.36 -9.32
N SER A 452 10.09 9.39 -8.69
CA SER A 452 10.24 9.63 -7.24
C SER A 452 9.69 8.49 -6.37
N VAL A 453 8.52 7.96 -6.70
CA VAL A 453 7.92 6.83 -5.97
C VAL A 453 8.74 5.55 -6.16
N GLU A 454 9.25 5.31 -7.37
CA GLU A 454 10.12 4.16 -7.66
C GLU A 454 11.46 4.26 -6.90
N LYS A 455 12.05 5.46 -6.85
CA LYS A 455 13.25 5.72 -6.04
C LYS A 455 12.99 5.43 -4.58
N ASN A 456 11.89 5.95 -4.04
CA ASN A 456 11.49 5.75 -2.66
C ASN A 456 11.29 4.27 -2.31
N PHE A 457 10.70 3.51 -3.23
CA PHE A 457 10.56 2.07 -3.13
C PHE A 457 11.94 1.39 -3.01
N PHE A 458 12.89 1.65 -3.90
CA PHE A 458 14.24 1.06 -3.84
C PHE A 458 15.04 1.50 -2.61
N GLU A 459 14.94 2.75 -2.17
CA GLU A 459 15.57 3.25 -0.95
C GLU A 459 15.15 2.45 0.28
N ASN A 460 13.87 2.09 0.37
CA ASN A 460 13.37 1.29 1.48
C ASN A 460 14.03 -0.09 1.56
N PHE A 461 14.35 -0.71 0.43
CA PHE A 461 15.10 -1.97 0.41
C PHE A 461 16.61 -1.78 0.58
N MET A 462 17.15 -0.65 0.19
CA MET A 462 18.58 -0.34 0.29
C MET A 462 19.02 -0.07 1.73
N LEU A 463 18.25 0.74 2.46
CA LEU A 463 18.64 1.30 3.76
C LEU A 463 18.83 0.27 4.87
N PRO A 464 17.96 -0.70 5.11
CA PRO A 464 18.18 -1.71 6.14
C PRO A 464 19.40 -2.56 5.82
N PRO A 465 20.31 -2.81 6.77
CA PRO A 465 21.48 -3.65 6.52
C PRO A 465 21.10 -5.10 6.20
N LYS A 466 20.04 -5.59 6.81
CA LYS A 466 19.46 -6.94 6.62
C LYS A 466 17.97 -6.90 6.90
N PHE A 467 17.27 -7.96 6.50
CA PHE A 467 15.86 -8.18 6.83
C PHE A 467 15.78 -9.32 7.85
N GLU A 468 15.17 -9.04 9.00
CA GLU A 468 15.01 -10.04 10.05
C GLU A 468 14.11 -11.19 9.59
N PHE A 469 14.34 -12.39 10.13
CA PHE A 469 13.61 -13.63 9.85
C PHE A 469 13.72 -14.18 8.43
N LEU A 470 14.49 -13.56 7.53
CA LEU A 470 14.74 -14.06 6.19
C LEU A 470 16.13 -14.69 6.06
N PRO A 471 16.30 -15.66 5.14
CA PRO A 471 17.64 -16.17 4.80
C PRO A 471 18.57 -15.05 4.31
N ASP A 472 19.86 -15.21 4.56
CA ASP A 472 20.86 -14.25 4.08
C ASP A 472 20.76 -14.05 2.56
N GLY A 473 20.71 -12.81 2.12
CA GLY A 473 20.58 -12.42 0.73
C GLY A 473 19.16 -12.35 0.18
N MET A 474 18.16 -12.87 0.91
CA MET A 474 16.77 -12.80 0.46
C MET A 474 16.12 -11.44 0.80
N LEU A 475 15.14 -11.04 -0.02
CA LEU A 475 14.33 -9.84 0.16
C LEU A 475 12.94 -10.20 0.69
N PRO A 476 12.30 -9.35 1.51
CA PRO A 476 10.91 -9.54 1.92
C PRO A 476 9.99 -9.43 0.70
N MET A 477 8.93 -10.23 0.68
CA MET A 477 7.98 -10.26 -0.44
C MET A 477 7.23 -8.94 -0.62
N CYS A 478 7.01 -8.20 0.48
CA CYS A 478 6.50 -6.83 0.48
C CYS A 478 7.21 -6.00 1.56
N TYR A 479 7.42 -4.69 1.31
CA TYR A 479 8.14 -3.82 2.25
C TYR A 479 7.82 -2.33 1.99
N PRO A 480 7.80 -1.43 3.02
CA PRO A 480 8.02 -1.69 4.45
C PRO A 480 6.91 -2.51 5.10
N SER A 481 7.27 -3.55 5.82
CA SER A 481 6.33 -4.46 6.46
C SER A 481 7.03 -5.36 7.49
N ASP A 482 6.26 -5.89 8.43
CA ASP A 482 6.71 -6.91 9.39
C ASP A 482 5.90 -8.20 9.29
N HIS A 483 5.19 -8.39 8.21
CA HIS A 483 4.51 -9.64 7.94
C HIS A 483 5.42 -10.57 7.12
N ASN A 484 6.24 -11.34 7.79
CA ASN A 484 7.13 -12.24 7.09
C ASN A 484 7.24 -13.63 7.70
N ASN A 485 7.14 -13.83 9.00
CA ASN A 485 7.25 -15.16 9.63
C ASN A 485 8.28 -16.09 8.98
N GLY A 486 9.33 -15.54 8.36
CA GLY A 486 10.26 -16.26 7.53
C GLY A 486 9.74 -16.62 6.12
N GLN A 487 8.53 -16.22 5.73
CA GLN A 487 7.97 -16.44 4.39
C GLN A 487 8.44 -15.37 3.40
N PHE A 488 8.74 -15.80 2.20
CA PHE A 488 9.15 -14.94 1.09
C PHE A 488 8.72 -15.55 -0.26
N ILE A 489 8.76 -14.73 -1.31
CA ILE A 489 8.47 -15.17 -2.69
C ILE A 489 9.74 -15.00 -3.50
N PRO A 490 10.46 -16.09 -3.83
CA PRO A 490 11.73 -16.00 -4.56
C PRO A 490 11.57 -15.32 -5.94
N ASN A 491 10.48 -15.59 -6.65
CA ASN A 491 10.19 -14.94 -7.92
C ASN A 491 10.04 -13.41 -7.78
N TRP A 492 9.43 -12.91 -6.69
CA TRP A 492 9.27 -11.49 -6.42
C TRP A 492 10.62 -10.79 -6.21
N ALA A 493 11.55 -11.45 -5.50
CA ALA A 493 12.91 -10.96 -5.35
C ALA A 493 13.67 -10.92 -6.69
N MET A 494 13.39 -11.84 -7.62
CA MET A 494 13.93 -11.80 -8.98
C MET A 494 13.38 -10.63 -9.79
N TRP A 495 12.06 -10.36 -9.73
CA TRP A 495 11.43 -9.21 -10.38
C TRP A 495 12.00 -7.87 -9.89
N PHE A 496 12.35 -7.75 -8.61
CA PHE A 496 13.02 -6.57 -8.06
C PHE A 496 14.32 -6.23 -8.83
N VAL A 497 15.12 -7.25 -9.17
CA VAL A 497 16.38 -7.04 -9.91
C VAL A 497 16.09 -6.62 -11.36
N VAL A 498 15.12 -7.24 -12.00
CA VAL A 498 14.70 -6.86 -13.36
C VAL A 498 14.19 -5.41 -13.37
N GLN A 499 13.39 -5.02 -12.38
CA GLN A 499 12.92 -3.64 -12.20
C GLN A 499 14.08 -2.65 -12.03
N LEU A 500 15.10 -3.01 -11.25
CA LEU A 500 16.28 -2.15 -11.04
C LEU A 500 17.01 -1.86 -12.35
N GLY A 501 17.10 -2.85 -13.25
CA GLY A 501 17.65 -2.68 -14.61
C GLY A 501 16.84 -1.73 -15.49
N GLU A 502 15.50 -1.72 -15.31
CA GLU A 502 14.64 -0.76 -16.00
C GLU A 502 14.65 0.62 -15.32
N TYR A 503 14.72 0.67 -14.00
CA TYR A 503 14.80 1.91 -13.24
C TYR A 503 15.95 2.80 -13.69
N VAL A 504 17.15 2.24 -13.83
CA VAL A 504 18.31 3.03 -14.25
C VAL A 504 18.13 3.60 -15.67
N LYS A 505 17.46 2.88 -16.56
CA LYS A 505 17.13 3.37 -17.93
C LYS A 505 16.14 4.53 -17.90
N ARG A 506 15.22 4.56 -16.92
CA ARG A 506 14.24 5.64 -16.72
C ARG A 506 14.80 6.84 -15.97
N SER A 507 15.65 6.61 -14.96
CA SER A 507 16.09 7.62 -13.99
C SER A 507 17.53 8.12 -14.19
N ASN A 508 18.39 7.30 -14.79
CA ASN A 508 19.85 7.47 -14.79
C ASN A 508 20.47 7.57 -13.37
N ASP A 509 19.80 7.04 -12.35
CA ASP A 509 20.25 7.05 -10.94
C ASP A 509 21.21 5.88 -10.65
N TRP A 510 22.43 5.98 -11.22
CA TRP A 510 23.50 4.99 -11.00
C TRP A 510 23.97 4.94 -9.55
N ASP A 511 23.80 6.01 -8.81
CA ASP A 511 24.20 6.06 -7.41
C ASP A 511 23.37 5.05 -6.59
N LEU A 512 22.06 5.05 -6.72
CA LEU A 512 21.18 4.10 -6.04
C LEU A 512 21.41 2.67 -6.50
N VAL A 513 21.57 2.46 -7.80
CA VAL A 513 21.85 1.13 -8.39
C VAL A 513 23.15 0.54 -7.83
N ASN A 514 24.23 1.33 -7.78
CA ASN A 514 25.49 0.91 -7.21
C ASN A 514 25.42 0.63 -5.71
N ALA A 515 24.60 1.39 -4.97
CA ALA A 515 24.37 1.16 -3.54
C ALA A 515 23.64 -0.18 -3.27
N LEU A 516 22.79 -0.61 -4.19
CA LEU A 516 22.07 -1.89 -4.12
C LEU A 516 22.92 -3.09 -4.56
N GLN A 517 24.08 -2.89 -5.22
CA GLN A 517 24.92 -3.98 -5.72
C GLN A 517 25.19 -5.09 -4.70
N PRO A 518 25.59 -4.80 -3.45
CA PRO A 518 25.87 -5.86 -2.48
C PRO A 518 24.64 -6.75 -2.20
N LYS A 519 23.44 -6.15 -2.13
CA LYS A 519 22.18 -6.89 -1.91
C LYS A 519 21.78 -7.73 -3.13
N VAL A 520 21.93 -7.17 -4.33
CA VAL A 520 21.64 -7.88 -5.58
C VAL A 520 22.57 -9.08 -5.76
N LEU A 521 23.87 -8.92 -5.49
CA LEU A 521 24.83 -10.03 -5.58
C LEU A 521 24.59 -11.07 -4.49
N ALA A 522 24.21 -10.65 -3.27
CA ALA A 522 23.83 -11.59 -2.21
C ALA A 522 22.57 -12.40 -2.58
N LEU A 523 21.60 -11.77 -3.24
CA LEU A 523 20.42 -12.46 -3.76
C LEU A 523 20.76 -13.49 -4.83
N VAL A 524 21.63 -13.16 -5.79
CA VAL A 524 22.10 -14.12 -6.80
C VAL A 524 22.79 -15.31 -6.12
N LYS A 525 23.67 -15.03 -5.16
CA LYS A 525 24.34 -16.08 -4.37
C LYS A 525 23.37 -16.97 -3.59
N PHE A 526 22.25 -16.39 -3.11
CA PHE A 526 21.19 -17.19 -2.49
C PHE A 526 20.62 -18.21 -3.48
N PHE A 527 20.37 -17.84 -4.74
CA PHE A 527 19.84 -18.74 -5.74
C PHE A 527 20.83 -19.81 -6.19
N ASP A 528 22.14 -19.54 -6.12
CA ASP A 528 23.18 -20.52 -6.48
C ASP A 528 23.06 -21.84 -5.71
N GLN A 529 22.53 -21.80 -4.48
CA GLN A 529 22.36 -22.97 -3.62
C GLN A 529 21.29 -23.94 -4.16
N TYR A 530 20.43 -23.48 -5.04
CA TYR A 530 19.30 -24.25 -5.58
C TYR A 530 19.55 -24.75 -7.00
N LYS A 531 20.75 -24.51 -7.58
CA LYS A 531 21.09 -25.02 -8.89
C LYS A 531 21.32 -26.52 -8.86
N ASN A 532 20.66 -27.22 -9.78
CA ASN A 532 20.90 -28.65 -10.02
C ASN A 532 22.09 -28.90 -10.96
N SER A 533 22.36 -30.16 -11.30
CA SER A 533 23.42 -30.55 -12.21
C SER A 533 23.32 -29.96 -13.62
N ASP A 534 22.12 -29.57 -14.03
CA ASP A 534 21.85 -28.97 -15.34
C ASP A 534 21.98 -27.44 -15.33
N GLY A 535 22.28 -26.85 -14.16
CA GLY A 535 22.40 -25.43 -13.93
C GLY A 535 21.04 -24.70 -13.73
N LEU A 536 19.96 -25.43 -13.60
CA LEU A 536 18.63 -24.88 -13.37
C LEU A 536 18.30 -24.82 -11.88
N LEU A 537 17.56 -23.80 -11.46
CA LEU A 537 16.98 -23.70 -10.13
C LEU A 537 15.94 -24.84 -9.93
N GLU A 538 16.13 -25.62 -8.88
CA GLU A 538 15.27 -26.73 -8.50
C GLU A 538 14.88 -26.62 -7.02
N LYS A 539 13.62 -26.91 -6.70
CA LYS A 539 13.09 -26.91 -5.32
C LYS A 539 13.30 -25.57 -4.61
N LEU A 540 12.97 -24.49 -5.29
CA LEU A 540 12.99 -23.18 -4.63
C LEU A 540 12.16 -23.19 -3.34
N PRO A 541 12.68 -22.57 -2.27
CA PRO A 541 12.01 -22.61 -0.97
C PRO A 541 10.88 -21.57 -0.85
N SER A 542 10.08 -21.71 0.20
CA SER A 542 9.01 -20.82 0.60
C SER A 542 7.87 -20.75 -0.43
N TRP A 543 7.31 -19.60 -0.74
CA TRP A 543 6.17 -19.47 -1.63
C TRP A 543 6.63 -19.16 -3.07
N VAL A 544 6.84 -20.19 -3.89
CA VAL A 544 7.13 -19.99 -5.32
C VAL A 544 5.85 -19.53 -6.02
N PHE A 545 5.93 -18.41 -6.73
CA PHE A 545 4.77 -17.79 -7.35
C PHE A 545 5.09 -17.28 -8.76
N VAL A 546 4.32 -17.73 -9.73
CA VAL A 546 4.46 -17.32 -11.14
C VAL A 546 3.38 -16.31 -11.52
N GLU A 547 2.11 -16.61 -11.26
CA GLU A 547 0.96 -15.78 -11.60
C GLU A 547 -0.30 -16.29 -10.89
N TRP A 548 -1.33 -15.46 -10.72
CA TRP A 548 -2.66 -15.87 -10.25
C TRP A 548 -3.42 -16.70 -11.29
N SER A 549 -2.88 -17.85 -11.65
CA SER A 549 -3.48 -18.81 -12.58
C SER A 549 -3.02 -20.24 -12.24
N ARG A 550 -3.38 -21.21 -13.11
CA ARG A 550 -2.91 -22.59 -12.98
C ARG A 550 -1.38 -22.73 -13.03
N ALA A 551 -0.64 -21.71 -13.45
CA ALA A 551 0.82 -21.71 -13.42
C ALA A 551 1.40 -21.98 -12.01
N ASN A 552 0.68 -21.57 -10.97
CA ASN A 552 1.09 -21.80 -9.58
C ASN A 552 0.89 -23.27 -9.12
N ASP A 553 0.13 -24.06 -9.85
CA ASP A 553 0.01 -25.50 -9.58
C ASP A 553 1.25 -26.28 -10.07
N PHE A 554 2.11 -25.66 -10.88
CA PHE A 554 3.23 -26.30 -11.57
C PHE A 554 4.59 -25.76 -11.14
N VAL A 555 4.73 -25.37 -9.86
CA VAL A 555 5.97 -24.76 -9.33
C VAL A 555 6.91 -25.78 -8.65
N GLN A 556 6.59 -27.09 -8.73
CA GLN A 556 7.37 -28.13 -8.08
C GLN A 556 8.71 -28.38 -8.82
N ASP A 557 9.70 -28.78 -8.07
CA ASP A 557 11.05 -29.16 -8.52
C ASP A 557 11.67 -28.13 -9.46
N VAL A 558 11.77 -28.40 -10.76
CA VAL A 558 12.25 -27.44 -11.76
C VAL A 558 11.04 -26.73 -12.37
N ASN A 559 10.83 -25.47 -11.99
CA ASN A 559 9.84 -24.60 -12.64
C ASN A 559 10.55 -23.76 -13.74
N TYR A 560 10.18 -23.98 -14.99
CA TYR A 560 10.84 -23.31 -16.11
C TYR A 560 10.55 -21.80 -16.17
N PRO A 561 9.35 -21.27 -15.92
CA PRO A 561 9.12 -19.83 -15.81
C PRO A 561 10.04 -19.15 -14.77
N SER A 562 10.24 -19.75 -13.59
CA SER A 562 11.18 -19.25 -12.59
C SER A 562 12.63 -19.21 -13.10
N ASN A 563 13.03 -20.20 -13.86
CA ASN A 563 14.37 -20.26 -14.48
C ASN A 563 14.53 -19.26 -15.64
N MET A 564 13.45 -19.00 -16.41
CA MET A 564 13.43 -17.95 -17.43
C MET A 564 13.62 -16.56 -16.81
N LEU A 565 12.90 -16.31 -15.71
CA LEU A 565 13.04 -15.07 -14.93
C LEU A 565 14.45 -14.94 -14.35
N PHE A 566 15.03 -16.04 -13.82
CA PHE A 566 16.39 -16.04 -13.28
C PHE A 566 17.43 -15.73 -14.37
N ALA A 567 17.27 -16.24 -15.58
CA ALA A 567 18.12 -15.85 -16.71
C ALA A 567 18.02 -14.34 -17.00
N GLY A 568 16.83 -13.75 -16.88
CA GLY A 568 16.63 -12.30 -16.96
C GLY A 568 17.33 -11.52 -15.84
N VAL A 569 17.33 -12.06 -14.62
CA VAL A 569 18.09 -11.49 -13.48
C VAL A 569 19.57 -11.47 -13.79
N LEU A 570 20.14 -12.58 -14.26
CA LEU A 570 21.57 -12.69 -14.58
C LEU A 570 21.97 -11.74 -15.71
N ASP A 571 21.15 -11.59 -16.75
CA ASP A 571 21.38 -10.56 -17.79
C ASP A 571 21.42 -9.17 -17.20
N THR A 572 20.47 -8.86 -16.32
CA THR A 572 20.37 -7.55 -15.67
C THR A 572 21.61 -7.27 -14.80
N VAL A 573 22.04 -8.24 -13.99
CA VAL A 573 23.25 -8.13 -13.16
C VAL A 573 24.50 -7.94 -14.01
N ALA A 574 24.61 -8.69 -15.12
CA ALA A 574 25.73 -8.56 -16.06
C ALA A 574 25.80 -7.15 -16.67
N GLU A 575 24.65 -6.58 -17.05
CA GLU A 575 24.55 -5.23 -17.62
C GLU A 575 24.87 -4.15 -16.57
N LEU A 576 24.22 -4.19 -15.41
CA LEU A 576 24.33 -3.16 -14.35
C LEU A 576 25.76 -3.08 -13.76
N TYR A 577 26.37 -4.23 -13.50
CA TYR A 577 27.61 -4.28 -12.73
C TYR A 577 28.83 -4.71 -13.56
N LYS A 578 28.67 -4.83 -14.88
CA LYS A 578 29.74 -5.20 -15.84
C LYS A 578 30.39 -6.55 -15.50
N LEU A 579 29.55 -7.55 -15.21
CA LEU A 579 29.95 -8.91 -14.83
C LEU A 579 29.56 -9.91 -15.96
N PRO A 580 30.35 -10.02 -17.02
CA PRO A 580 30.00 -10.77 -18.24
C PRO A 580 29.79 -12.28 -18.01
N GLU A 581 30.33 -12.85 -16.93
CA GLU A 581 30.11 -14.23 -16.53
C GLU A 581 28.66 -14.59 -16.33
N TYR A 582 27.88 -13.68 -15.76
CA TYR A 582 26.44 -13.87 -15.56
C TYR A 582 25.65 -13.92 -16.87
N LYS A 583 26.08 -13.17 -17.89
CA LYS A 583 25.47 -13.25 -19.21
C LYS A 583 25.68 -14.61 -19.86
N GLN A 584 26.88 -15.16 -19.70
CA GLN A 584 27.23 -16.51 -20.22
C GLN A 584 26.39 -17.58 -19.49
N GLU A 585 26.21 -17.42 -18.20
CA GLU A 585 25.37 -18.31 -17.40
C GLU A 585 23.89 -18.22 -17.80
N ALA A 586 23.36 -17.02 -17.98
CA ALA A 586 21.97 -16.80 -18.45
C ALA A 586 21.72 -17.54 -19.78
N GLU A 587 22.66 -17.50 -20.71
CA GLU A 587 22.53 -18.20 -21.99
C GLU A 587 22.55 -19.71 -21.83
N LYS A 588 23.40 -20.25 -20.96
CA LYS A 588 23.40 -21.70 -20.63
C LYS A 588 22.03 -22.15 -20.06
N ILE A 589 21.45 -21.35 -19.17
CA ILE A 589 20.12 -21.62 -18.61
C ILE A 589 19.09 -21.66 -19.75
N ARG A 590 19.09 -20.68 -20.65
CA ARG A 590 18.17 -20.63 -21.79
C ARG A 590 18.34 -21.86 -22.71
N ASP A 591 19.58 -22.25 -23.01
CA ASP A 591 19.85 -23.42 -23.82
C ASP A 591 19.34 -24.71 -23.16
N THR A 592 19.50 -24.83 -21.85
CA THR A 592 18.97 -25.97 -21.09
C THR A 592 17.44 -26.00 -21.14
N ILE A 593 16.78 -24.85 -20.94
CA ILE A 593 15.30 -24.74 -21.03
C ILE A 593 14.82 -25.11 -22.44
N ARG A 594 15.46 -24.59 -23.51
CA ARG A 594 15.10 -24.92 -24.90
C ARG A 594 15.12 -26.42 -25.15
N LYS A 595 16.14 -27.13 -24.62
CA LYS A 595 16.31 -28.57 -24.77
C LYS A 595 15.35 -29.40 -23.95
N GLN A 596 15.03 -28.97 -22.74
CA GLN A 596 14.26 -29.75 -21.81
C GLN A 596 12.74 -29.43 -21.87
N SER A 597 12.38 -28.15 -21.95
CA SER A 597 11.00 -27.71 -21.77
C SER A 597 10.21 -27.65 -23.09
N PHE A 598 10.83 -27.48 -24.24
CA PHE A 598 10.09 -27.39 -25.52
C PHE A 598 9.70 -28.79 -26.02
N ASP A 599 8.40 -29.05 -26.13
CA ASP A 599 7.85 -30.37 -26.51
C ASP A 599 7.59 -30.54 -28.01
N GLY A 600 8.02 -29.56 -28.82
CA GLY A 600 7.79 -29.50 -30.26
C GLY A 600 6.71 -28.48 -30.66
N THR A 601 5.86 -28.04 -29.72
CA THR A 601 4.82 -27.01 -29.94
C THR A 601 4.88 -25.93 -28.90
N PHE A 602 4.98 -26.30 -27.60
CA PHE A 602 4.94 -25.41 -26.45
C PHE A 602 6.10 -25.65 -25.51
N PHE A 603 6.47 -24.62 -24.77
CA PHE A 603 7.26 -24.81 -23.55
C PHE A 603 6.35 -25.33 -22.43
N VAL A 604 6.80 -26.34 -21.69
CA VAL A 604 6.10 -26.86 -20.52
C VAL A 604 6.53 -26.13 -19.26
N ASP A 605 5.65 -26.07 -18.26
CA ASP A 605 5.87 -25.27 -17.06
C ASP A 605 6.89 -25.88 -16.10
N ASN A 606 6.97 -27.21 -16.00
CA ASN A 606 7.87 -27.85 -15.04
C ASN A 606 8.36 -29.24 -15.41
N ALA A 607 9.39 -29.65 -14.69
CA ALA A 607 9.83 -31.05 -14.60
C ALA A 607 9.87 -31.46 -13.13
N VAL A 608 9.47 -32.70 -12.84
CA VAL A 608 9.39 -33.26 -11.48
C VAL A 608 10.41 -34.38 -11.29
N ARG A 609 10.95 -34.53 -10.10
CA ARG A 609 11.93 -35.53 -9.78
C ARG A 609 11.27 -36.80 -9.26
N LYS A 610 11.42 -37.90 -10.01
CA LYS A 610 10.94 -39.24 -9.63
C LYS A 610 12.12 -40.20 -9.57
N GLU A 611 12.27 -40.89 -8.47
CA GLU A 611 13.35 -41.86 -8.25
C GLU A 611 14.74 -41.35 -8.64
N GLY A 612 15.00 -40.07 -8.33
CA GLY A 612 16.26 -39.40 -8.65
C GLY A 612 16.39 -38.87 -10.08
N LYS A 613 15.49 -39.22 -11.00
CA LYS A 613 15.47 -38.73 -12.39
C LYS A 613 14.53 -37.54 -12.54
N LEU A 614 14.92 -36.56 -13.36
CA LEU A 614 14.07 -35.43 -13.70
C LEU A 614 13.17 -35.82 -14.89
N GLU A 615 11.85 -35.82 -14.67
CA GLU A 615 10.87 -36.12 -15.71
C GLU A 615 10.14 -34.86 -16.10
N VAL A 616 10.23 -34.46 -17.36
CA VAL A 616 9.51 -33.32 -17.92
C VAL A 616 8.00 -33.63 -17.97
N THR A 617 7.19 -32.73 -17.47
CA THR A 617 5.74 -32.89 -17.42
C THR A 617 5.09 -32.54 -18.78
N ARG A 618 3.76 -32.52 -18.82
CA ARG A 618 2.96 -31.97 -19.93
C ARG A 618 2.14 -30.76 -19.52
N ASN A 619 2.48 -30.15 -18.40
CA ASN A 619 1.80 -28.96 -17.91
C ASN A 619 2.15 -27.76 -18.79
N ARG A 620 1.16 -27.05 -19.26
CA ARG A 620 1.34 -25.92 -20.18
C ARG A 620 0.44 -24.77 -19.79
N THR A 621 1.03 -23.58 -19.71
CA THR A 621 0.30 -22.35 -19.48
C THR A 621 0.66 -21.30 -20.54
N GLU A 622 -0.25 -20.36 -20.78
CA GLU A 622 0.07 -19.20 -21.63
C GLU A 622 1.22 -18.38 -21.03
N VAL A 623 1.20 -18.21 -19.69
CA VAL A 623 2.22 -17.39 -19.03
C VAL A 623 3.61 -17.97 -19.21
N CYS A 624 3.78 -19.30 -19.25
CA CYS A 624 5.05 -19.92 -19.56
C CYS A 624 5.56 -19.51 -20.96
N GLN A 625 4.67 -19.46 -21.98
CA GLN A 625 5.05 -19.00 -23.32
C GLN A 625 5.42 -17.51 -23.31
N TYR A 626 4.67 -16.68 -22.57
CA TYR A 626 5.01 -15.25 -22.46
C TYR A 626 6.35 -15.03 -21.79
N PHE A 627 6.68 -15.77 -20.73
CA PHE A 627 8.00 -15.74 -20.11
C PHE A 627 9.09 -16.18 -21.08
N ALA A 628 8.86 -17.22 -21.89
CA ALA A 628 9.83 -17.69 -22.86
C ALA A 628 10.25 -16.60 -23.86
N PHE A 629 9.28 -15.85 -24.39
CA PHE A 629 9.58 -14.74 -25.29
C PHE A 629 10.15 -13.52 -24.55
N PHE A 630 9.58 -13.16 -23.40
CA PHE A 630 10.00 -11.99 -22.64
C PHE A 630 11.45 -12.10 -22.15
N PHE A 631 11.85 -13.28 -21.66
CA PHE A 631 13.21 -13.54 -21.18
C PHE A 631 14.13 -14.16 -22.26
N LYS A 632 13.77 -14.05 -23.54
CA LYS A 632 14.59 -14.41 -24.69
C LYS A 632 14.99 -15.90 -24.74
N VAL A 633 14.22 -16.80 -24.14
CA VAL A 633 14.34 -18.24 -24.36
C VAL A 633 13.88 -18.57 -25.77
N ALA A 634 12.81 -17.90 -26.21
CA ALA A 634 12.28 -17.94 -27.59
C ALA A 634 12.32 -16.56 -28.23
N THR A 635 12.48 -16.51 -29.55
CA THR A 635 12.29 -15.32 -30.37
C THR A 635 11.34 -15.65 -31.54
N ARG A 636 10.84 -14.62 -32.21
CA ARG A 636 9.97 -14.79 -33.38
C ARG A 636 10.64 -15.55 -34.51
N GLU A 637 11.96 -15.38 -34.63
CA GLU A 637 12.79 -16.00 -35.65
C GLU A 637 13.08 -17.48 -35.32
N THR A 638 13.28 -17.80 -34.05
CA THR A 638 13.64 -19.17 -33.60
C THR A 638 12.41 -20.06 -33.38
N TYR A 639 11.26 -19.47 -33.03
CA TYR A 639 10.01 -20.18 -32.75
C TYR A 639 8.79 -19.50 -33.45
N PRO A 640 8.81 -19.39 -34.81
CA PRO A 640 7.79 -18.64 -35.54
C PRO A 640 6.37 -19.22 -35.40
N ASP A 641 6.24 -20.54 -35.32
CA ASP A 641 4.93 -21.19 -35.17
C ASP A 641 4.33 -20.91 -33.80
N LEU A 642 5.12 -21.02 -32.74
CA LEU A 642 4.68 -20.68 -31.37
C LEU A 642 4.33 -19.17 -31.26
N TRP A 643 5.12 -18.31 -31.93
CA TRP A 643 4.79 -16.88 -31.98
C TRP A 643 3.43 -16.64 -32.66
N ASN A 644 3.16 -17.33 -33.79
CA ASN A 644 1.87 -17.23 -34.48
C ASN A 644 0.70 -17.68 -33.59
N ILE A 645 0.88 -18.78 -32.84
CA ILE A 645 -0.14 -19.25 -31.85
C ILE A 645 -0.33 -18.19 -30.78
N LEU A 646 0.76 -17.72 -30.14
CA LEU A 646 0.70 -16.69 -29.12
C LEU A 646 -0.02 -15.45 -29.63
N ARG A 647 0.34 -14.97 -30.82
CA ARG A 647 -0.23 -13.77 -31.43
C ARG A 647 -1.71 -13.90 -31.74
N ASN A 648 -2.15 -15.02 -32.34
CA ASN A 648 -3.48 -15.14 -32.95
C ASN A 648 -4.49 -15.91 -32.11
N ASP A 649 -4.03 -16.84 -31.25
CA ASP A 649 -4.91 -17.80 -30.61
C ASP A 649 -4.91 -17.69 -29.09
N PHE A 650 -3.92 -17.02 -28.47
CA PHE A 650 -3.85 -16.76 -27.03
C PHE A 650 -4.40 -15.38 -26.68
N GLY A 651 -4.52 -15.13 -25.36
CA GLY A 651 -4.94 -13.85 -24.80
C GLY A 651 -6.37 -13.85 -24.26
N PRO A 652 -6.90 -12.67 -23.90
CA PRO A 652 -8.18 -12.53 -23.19
C PRO A 652 -9.38 -13.15 -23.89
N HIS A 653 -9.40 -13.12 -25.22
CA HIS A 653 -10.50 -13.66 -26.05
C HIS A 653 -10.47 -15.19 -26.22
N ARG A 654 -9.44 -15.87 -25.72
CA ARG A 654 -9.33 -17.32 -25.92
C ARG A 654 -10.42 -18.13 -25.22
N LYS A 655 -11.02 -17.61 -24.16
CA LYS A 655 -12.19 -18.22 -23.50
C LYS A 655 -13.34 -18.49 -24.47
N GLU A 656 -13.47 -17.69 -25.53
CA GLU A 656 -14.56 -17.77 -26.50
C GLU A 656 -14.32 -18.85 -27.58
N ASN A 657 -13.05 -19.09 -27.96
CA ASN A 657 -12.72 -19.99 -29.06
C ASN A 657 -12.26 -21.39 -28.64
N ASN A 658 -11.93 -21.60 -27.37
CA ASN A 658 -11.47 -22.86 -26.77
C ASN A 658 -10.33 -23.58 -27.55
N LYS A 659 -9.47 -22.81 -28.23
CA LYS A 659 -8.29 -23.35 -28.91
C LYS A 659 -7.25 -23.78 -27.86
N TYR A 660 -6.52 -24.85 -28.16
CA TYR A 660 -5.49 -25.42 -27.29
C TYR A 660 -5.95 -25.64 -25.83
N PRO A 661 -6.99 -26.47 -25.60
CA PRO A 661 -7.56 -26.69 -24.27
C PRO A 661 -6.56 -27.29 -23.27
N GLU A 662 -5.45 -27.86 -23.76
CA GLU A 662 -4.33 -28.39 -22.97
C GLU A 662 -3.38 -27.30 -22.43
N VAL A 663 -3.52 -26.03 -22.85
CA VAL A 663 -2.75 -24.89 -22.38
C VAL A 663 -3.65 -24.02 -21.50
N TYR A 664 -3.33 -23.87 -20.22
CA TYR A 664 -4.12 -23.07 -19.28
C TYR A 664 -3.98 -21.57 -19.55
N LEU A 665 -5.07 -20.84 -19.35
CA LEU A 665 -5.16 -19.40 -19.56
C LEU A 665 -4.26 -18.61 -18.60
N ALA A 666 -3.77 -17.46 -19.07
CA ALA A 666 -3.14 -16.45 -18.24
C ALA A 666 -4.16 -15.55 -17.55
N ASN A 667 -3.73 -14.80 -16.51
CA ASN A 667 -4.54 -13.79 -15.85
C ASN A 667 -4.16 -12.36 -16.33
N SER A 668 -4.90 -11.36 -15.86
CA SER A 668 -4.62 -9.95 -16.18
C SER A 668 -3.31 -9.47 -15.56
N PHE A 669 -3.06 -9.82 -14.30
CA PHE A 669 -1.81 -9.55 -13.63
C PHE A 669 -0.72 -10.50 -14.12
N ILE A 670 0.45 -9.98 -14.49
CA ILE A 670 1.60 -10.64 -15.10
C ILE A 670 1.33 -11.10 -16.55
N GLY A 671 0.60 -12.18 -16.78
CA GLY A 671 0.53 -12.81 -18.11
C GLY A 671 0.03 -11.89 -19.21
N ASN A 672 -1.15 -11.30 -19.05
CA ASN A 672 -1.70 -10.41 -20.08
C ASN A 672 -0.91 -9.10 -20.21
N VAL A 673 -0.24 -8.62 -19.16
CA VAL A 673 0.65 -7.45 -19.29
C VAL A 673 1.88 -7.79 -20.11
N LEU A 674 2.53 -8.93 -19.86
CA LEU A 674 3.68 -9.39 -20.66
C LEU A 674 3.27 -9.63 -22.12
N ARG A 675 2.09 -10.22 -22.36
CA ARG A 675 1.53 -10.37 -23.69
C ARG A 675 1.38 -9.04 -24.41
N ALA A 676 0.72 -8.06 -23.76
CA ALA A 676 0.51 -6.74 -24.33
C ALA A 676 1.84 -6.06 -24.71
N GLU A 677 2.86 -6.23 -23.87
CA GLU A 677 4.19 -5.73 -24.17
C GLU A 677 4.84 -6.43 -25.38
N LEU A 678 4.81 -7.76 -25.41
CA LEU A 678 5.35 -8.54 -26.54
C LEU A 678 4.68 -8.16 -27.86
N LEU A 679 3.36 -7.98 -27.87
CA LEU A 679 2.60 -7.52 -29.03
C LEU A 679 2.99 -6.08 -29.40
N THR A 680 3.11 -5.17 -28.44
CA THR A 680 3.53 -3.77 -28.66
C THR A 680 4.91 -3.69 -29.30
N LEU A 681 5.88 -4.41 -28.74
CA LEU A 681 7.25 -4.48 -29.25
C LEU A 681 7.34 -5.12 -30.65
N SER A 682 6.31 -5.85 -31.03
CA SER A 682 6.20 -6.50 -32.35
C SER A 682 5.42 -5.68 -33.38
N GLY A 683 4.95 -4.47 -33.01
CA GLY A 683 4.18 -3.59 -33.90
C GLY A 683 2.70 -3.96 -34.04
N GLU A 684 2.17 -4.82 -33.14
CA GLU A 684 0.78 -5.30 -33.15
C GLU A 684 -0.16 -4.39 -32.32
N GLY A 685 -0.01 -3.07 -32.49
CA GLY A 685 -0.74 -2.07 -31.69
C GLY A 685 -2.26 -2.21 -31.77
N ASP A 686 -2.83 -2.48 -32.95
CA ASP A 686 -4.27 -2.66 -33.15
C ASP A 686 -4.81 -3.82 -32.29
N LYS A 687 -4.05 -4.91 -32.19
CA LYS A 687 -4.42 -6.06 -31.38
C LYS A 687 -4.39 -5.76 -29.88
N VAL A 688 -3.38 -5.01 -29.43
CA VAL A 688 -3.29 -4.55 -28.04
C VAL A 688 -4.49 -3.67 -27.69
N LEU A 689 -4.90 -2.77 -28.58
CA LEU A 689 -6.07 -1.92 -28.36
C LEU A 689 -7.37 -2.74 -28.29
N ASP A 690 -7.57 -3.68 -29.22
CA ASP A 690 -8.74 -4.56 -29.24
C ASP A 690 -8.84 -5.41 -27.98
N GLU A 691 -7.75 -6.06 -27.57
CA GLU A 691 -7.70 -6.85 -26.34
C GLU A 691 -7.92 -5.98 -25.10
N SER A 692 -7.32 -4.79 -25.03
CA SER A 692 -7.50 -3.86 -23.90
C SER A 692 -8.95 -3.40 -23.76
N VAL A 693 -9.60 -3.04 -24.87
CA VAL A 693 -11.02 -2.68 -24.86
C VAL A 693 -11.90 -3.86 -24.43
N GLY A 694 -11.53 -5.09 -24.79
CA GLY A 694 -12.31 -6.29 -24.50
C GLY A 694 -12.58 -6.55 -23.02
N TYR A 695 -11.62 -6.23 -22.12
CA TYR A 695 -11.83 -6.47 -20.69
C TYR A 695 -11.57 -5.25 -19.78
N LEU A 696 -10.66 -4.35 -20.13
CA LEU A 696 -10.34 -3.19 -19.28
C LEU A 696 -11.48 -2.15 -19.28
N ASP A 697 -12.22 -1.99 -20.38
CA ASP A 697 -13.36 -1.08 -20.43
C ASP A 697 -14.49 -1.52 -19.48
N TYR A 698 -14.68 -2.83 -19.31
CA TYR A 698 -15.64 -3.36 -18.32
C TYR A 698 -15.26 -2.93 -16.90
N MET A 699 -13.98 -3.04 -16.53
CA MET A 699 -13.48 -2.60 -15.22
C MET A 699 -13.69 -1.09 -15.03
N ALA A 700 -13.29 -0.30 -16.04
CA ALA A 700 -13.42 1.15 -16.04
C ALA A 700 -14.87 1.62 -15.85
N GLN A 701 -15.83 0.97 -16.51
CA GLN A 701 -17.26 1.28 -16.36
C GLN A 701 -17.79 0.94 -14.96
N ARG A 702 -17.30 -0.14 -14.33
CA ARG A 702 -17.80 -0.64 -13.04
C ARG A 702 -17.30 0.16 -11.87
N THR A 703 -16.02 0.41 -11.80
CA THR A 703 -15.38 1.05 -10.63
C THR A 703 -14.68 2.36 -10.95
N GLY A 704 -14.48 2.70 -12.24
CA GLY A 704 -13.62 3.81 -12.65
C GLY A 704 -12.13 3.54 -12.34
N THR A 705 -11.76 2.27 -12.11
CA THR A 705 -10.40 1.79 -11.83
C THR A 705 -10.17 0.47 -12.54
N LEU A 706 -8.91 0.00 -12.61
CA LEU A 706 -8.55 -1.31 -13.14
C LEU A 706 -8.40 -2.33 -11.99
N TRP A 707 -8.52 -3.63 -12.31
CA TRP A 707 -8.53 -4.73 -11.35
C TRP A 707 -7.37 -5.67 -11.58
N GLU A 708 -6.98 -6.39 -10.50
CA GLU A 708 -5.93 -7.42 -10.52
C GLU A 708 -6.33 -8.65 -11.35
N ASN A 709 -7.60 -9.03 -11.35
CA ASN A 709 -8.12 -10.21 -12.03
C ASN A 709 -9.08 -9.83 -13.17
N VAL A 710 -9.11 -10.68 -14.21
CA VAL A 710 -10.06 -10.52 -15.33
C VAL A 710 -11.48 -11.00 -15.02
N ASP A 711 -11.66 -11.77 -13.94
CA ASP A 711 -12.95 -12.37 -13.54
C ASP A 711 -13.56 -11.69 -12.32
#